data_c33506379e98d6fe7fb3ef0ecde66091
#
_entry.id   c33506379e98d6fe7fb3ef0ecde66091
#
_cell.length_a   1.000
_cell.length_b   1.000
_cell.length_c   1.000
_cell.angle_alpha   90.00
_cell.angle_beta   90.00
_cell.angle_gamma   90.00
#
_symmetry.space_group_name_H-M   'P 1'
#
loop_
_entity.id
_entity.type
_entity.pdbx_description
1 polymer ?
#
loop_
_entity_poly.entity_id
_entity_poly.type
_entity_poly.pdbx_seq_one_letter_code
_entity_poly.pdbx_strand_id
1 'polypeptide(L)'
;MNHDLNDDPAKASLAPPDSELLVDKLSDRPGPGLTDRIRGAKRRPVVPPWARSRRELRGAARWASGYVGHVSAYHAIRAPWYAVRLTLQAPRGAARFVGGSLRWVADAEGGPLRQAAATREDVEEYLKLSRQRDRRVRWRTVVGALAAICGTVTALTLYVLGPAWMVAACGAALTLALGRLGQPEDAPIIHRAVEIPKATKLTSDVVLRALGALGISAVNQSQSKGGSGFAFTAPITRDGPGWLAEGDLPYGVTVADVLDRREKLASGLRRPLGCVWPEAVPDEHTGRLRLWVGDQDMSRTRQPKWPLLEAGSVDLFRPQPFATDQRGRWVSQTLMYVSGIIGAVPRMGKTFLLRLVLLIACLDLRAEIHAYDLKGTGDLSPLARVAHRYRAGEEEDDIAYALTDLREMRAELRRRARVIRELPKDLCPESKVTSTLADRKSLGLHPIIIGVDECQKWFEHPQYGAEFEEHCTDLVKRGPALGITLLLATQRPDSKSLPTAISANATVRWCLKVMGQIENDMVLGTGSYKRGIRANTLAWADKGIAWFVGEGADARIVRCVKVDAPAADALALRVYELRKRAGMLTGQALGEDTVAASAASYDLLTDLVSALPPGKAKAWSEDIVTRLAELRPEVYGQWTPEQLAAAVKPYGLRTVQVWGTADGKGANRRGLRREDVLNALAERDGGTAAA
;
A
#
# COMPACT_ATOMS: atom_id res chain seq x y z
N MET A 1 38.06 -56.99 -19.38
CA MET A 1 38.48 -56.01 -20.41
C MET A 1 37.25 -55.35 -20.89
N ASN A 2 36.94 -54.21 -20.24
CA ASN A 2 36.74 -52.89 -20.87
C ASN A 2 35.44 -52.74 -21.67
N HIS A 3 34.64 -51.76 -21.57
CA HIS A 3 34.77 -50.43 -21.01
C HIS A 3 33.36 -49.91 -20.78
N ASP A 4 33.18 -49.31 -19.63
CA ASP A 4 32.08 -48.43 -19.33
C ASP A 4 32.17 -47.19 -20.18
N LEU A 5 31.01 -46.59 -20.37
CA LEU A 5 30.70 -45.17 -20.42
C LEU A 5 29.30 -44.99 -21.05
N ASN A 6 28.31 -44.79 -20.24
CA ASN A 6 27.15 -44.01 -20.62
C ASN A 6 26.44 -43.44 -19.37
N ASP A 7 27.00 -42.36 -18.87
CA ASP A 7 26.26 -41.45 -18.00
C ASP A 7 25.34 -40.56 -18.91
N ASP A 8 24.06 -40.90 -18.90
CA ASP A 8 23.01 -40.10 -19.50
C ASP A 8 22.30 -39.33 -18.38
N PRO A 9 22.42 -37.98 -18.30
CA PRO A 9 21.79 -37.15 -17.25
C PRO A 9 20.31 -36.75 -17.54
N ALA A 10 19.59 -37.54 -18.33
CA ALA A 10 18.23 -37.19 -18.76
C ALA A 10 17.15 -38.16 -18.24
N LYS A 11 17.20 -38.55 -16.95
CA LYS A 11 16.07 -39.17 -16.27
C LYS A 11 15.81 -38.56 -14.91
N ALA A 12 15.46 -37.29 -14.88
CA ALA A 12 14.71 -36.72 -13.77
C ALA A 12 13.27 -37.26 -13.89
N SER A 13 12.99 -38.28 -13.08
CA SER A 13 11.67 -38.87 -12.88
C SER A 13 10.68 -37.76 -12.46
N LEU A 14 9.73 -37.45 -13.34
CA LEU A 14 8.47 -36.80 -13.00
C LEU A 14 7.68 -37.76 -12.09
N ALA A 15 7.64 -37.47 -10.81
CA ALA A 15 6.68 -38.08 -9.90
C ALA A 15 5.26 -37.58 -10.25
N PRO A 16 4.26 -38.46 -10.26
CA PRO A 16 2.89 -38.07 -10.55
C PRO A 16 2.31 -37.21 -9.42
N PRO A 17 1.41 -36.26 -9.73
CA PRO A 17 0.71 -35.47 -8.74
C PRO A 17 -0.54 -36.23 -8.29
N ASP A 18 -0.39 -37.15 -7.32
CA ASP A 18 -1.52 -37.73 -6.63
C ASP A 18 -1.09 -38.21 -5.25
N SER A 19 -1.25 -37.33 -4.30
CA SER A 19 -1.46 -37.74 -2.92
C SER A 19 -2.83 -37.24 -2.46
N GLU A 20 -3.85 -38.00 -2.78
CA GLU A 20 -5.10 -37.97 -2.03
C GLU A 20 -4.78 -38.15 -0.54
N LEU A 21 -5.03 -37.12 0.24
CA LEU A 21 -5.08 -37.21 1.70
C LEU A 21 -6.27 -38.10 2.07
N LEU A 22 -6.08 -39.41 2.07
CA LEU A 22 -6.97 -40.35 2.69
C LEU A 22 -6.98 -40.08 4.20
N VAL A 23 -8.00 -39.39 4.64
CA VAL A 23 -8.40 -39.37 6.04
C VAL A 23 -8.85 -40.79 6.37
N ASP A 24 -8.25 -41.38 7.41
CA ASP A 24 -8.55 -42.68 7.99
C ASP A 24 -8.12 -43.93 7.21
N LYS A 25 -6.84 -44.27 7.33
CA LYS A 25 -6.42 -45.62 7.70
C LYS A 25 -5.34 -45.51 8.77
N LEU A 26 -5.64 -45.94 9.96
CA LEU A 26 -4.64 -46.31 10.99
C LEU A 26 -3.59 -47.18 10.32
N SER A 27 -2.43 -46.64 10.00
CA SER A 27 -1.29 -47.46 9.59
C SER A 27 -0.71 -48.09 10.84
N ASP A 28 -0.69 -49.42 10.89
CA ASP A 28 -0.01 -50.25 11.90
C ASP A 28 1.53 -50.09 11.89
N ARG A 29 2.04 -48.98 11.42
CA ARG A 29 3.45 -48.63 11.61
C ARG A 29 3.57 -47.79 12.88
N PRO A 30 4.36 -48.24 13.88
CA PRO A 30 4.62 -47.41 15.05
C PRO A 30 5.17 -46.06 14.57
N GLY A 31 4.44 -45.00 14.85
CA GLY A 31 4.88 -43.64 14.54
C GLY A 31 6.25 -43.38 15.19
N PRO A 32 7.06 -42.44 14.65
CA PRO A 32 8.37 -42.12 15.19
C PRO A 32 8.26 -41.87 16.69
N GLY A 33 9.08 -42.57 17.46
CA GLY A 33 9.08 -42.51 18.92
C GLY A 33 9.22 -41.08 19.44
N LEU A 34 8.77 -40.83 20.66
CA LEU A 34 8.83 -39.51 21.30
C LEU A 34 10.26 -38.92 21.24
N THR A 35 11.25 -39.75 21.34
CA THR A 35 12.68 -39.42 21.23
C THR A 35 13.08 -38.97 19.83
N ASP A 36 12.50 -39.50 18.76
CA ASP A 36 12.79 -39.10 17.39
C ASP A 36 12.11 -37.83 17.02
N ARG A 37 10.90 -37.61 17.54
CA ARG A 37 10.18 -36.33 17.43
C ARG A 37 10.92 -35.19 18.16
N ILE A 38 11.50 -35.47 19.32
CA ILE A 38 12.30 -34.50 20.08
C ILE A 38 13.64 -34.22 19.38
N ARG A 39 14.28 -35.25 18.78
CA ARG A 39 15.54 -35.08 18.02
C ARG A 39 15.35 -34.30 16.73
N GLY A 40 14.24 -34.49 16.03
CA GLY A 40 13.88 -33.75 14.80
C GLY A 40 13.32 -32.36 15.02
N ALA A 41 12.93 -31.99 16.24
CA ALA A 41 12.35 -30.69 16.54
C ALA A 41 13.39 -29.57 16.40
N LYS A 42 13.12 -28.59 15.53
CA LYS A 42 13.92 -27.35 15.43
C LYS A 42 13.90 -26.63 16.78
N ARG A 43 15.01 -26.64 17.50
CA ARG A 43 15.17 -25.94 18.76
C ARG A 43 15.09 -24.44 18.51
N ARG A 44 14.15 -23.74 19.16
CA ARG A 44 14.13 -22.28 19.13
C ARG A 44 15.40 -21.75 19.82
N PRO A 45 16.03 -20.71 19.28
CA PRO A 45 17.23 -20.16 19.89
C PRO A 45 16.91 -19.67 21.32
N VAL A 46 17.76 -20.06 22.27
CA VAL A 46 17.61 -19.69 23.70
C VAL A 46 17.68 -18.19 23.90
N VAL A 47 18.53 -17.51 23.13
CA VAL A 47 18.64 -16.04 23.15
C VAL A 47 17.76 -15.45 22.06
N PRO A 48 16.78 -14.60 22.40
CA PRO A 48 15.92 -13.94 21.41
C PRO A 48 16.74 -13.10 20.43
N PRO A 49 16.29 -12.94 19.16
CA PRO A 49 17.02 -12.17 18.13
C PRO A 49 17.41 -10.76 18.60
N TRP A 50 16.48 -10.04 19.27
CA TRP A 50 16.71 -8.68 19.77
C TRP A 50 17.81 -8.58 20.84
N ALA A 51 18.12 -9.69 21.55
CA ALA A 51 19.18 -9.72 22.58
C ALA A 51 20.56 -10.06 21.98
N ARG A 52 20.65 -10.43 20.70
CA ARG A 52 21.91 -10.78 20.04
C ARG A 52 22.65 -9.58 19.45
N SER A 53 21.93 -8.50 19.16
CA SER A 53 22.50 -7.29 18.56
C SER A 53 22.52 -6.16 19.57
N ARG A 54 23.70 -5.54 19.80
CA ARG A 54 23.84 -4.33 20.64
C ARG A 54 22.93 -3.18 20.19
N ARG A 55 22.65 -3.12 18.88
CA ARG A 55 21.77 -2.08 18.30
C ARG A 55 20.31 -2.33 18.66
N GLU A 56 19.85 -3.56 18.61
CA GLU A 56 18.48 -3.96 18.96
C GLU A 56 18.27 -3.90 20.48
N LEU A 57 19.26 -4.29 21.29
CA LEU A 57 19.24 -4.12 22.75
C LEU A 57 19.08 -2.65 23.14
N ARG A 58 19.85 -1.72 22.52
CA ARG A 58 19.69 -0.29 22.76
C ARG A 58 18.33 0.23 22.28
N GLY A 59 17.78 -0.31 21.21
CA GLY A 59 16.43 -0.02 20.74
C GLY A 59 15.36 -0.46 21.74
N ALA A 60 15.46 -1.68 22.24
CA ALA A 60 14.57 -2.23 23.26
C ALA A 60 14.68 -1.46 24.60
N ALA A 61 15.90 -1.13 25.03
CA ALA A 61 16.14 -0.36 26.24
C ALA A 61 15.56 1.07 26.13
N ARG A 62 15.75 1.75 25.01
CA ARG A 62 15.13 3.07 24.75
C ARG A 62 13.60 3.01 24.73
N TRP A 63 13.05 1.97 24.12
CA TRP A 63 11.61 1.77 24.14
C TRP A 63 11.09 1.50 25.55
N ALA A 64 11.75 0.63 26.31
CA ALA A 64 11.37 0.29 27.69
C ALA A 64 11.46 1.52 28.60
N SER A 65 12.56 2.29 28.52
CA SER A 65 12.73 3.52 29.32
C SER A 65 11.69 4.58 28.93
N GLY A 66 11.39 4.75 27.63
CA GLY A 66 10.32 5.65 27.18
C GLY A 66 8.93 5.21 27.66
N TYR A 67 8.65 3.90 27.63
CA TYR A 67 7.40 3.35 28.16
C TYR A 67 7.25 3.57 29.67
N VAL A 68 8.28 3.20 30.45
CA VAL A 68 8.30 3.40 31.91
C VAL A 68 8.21 4.89 32.23
N GLY A 69 8.97 5.74 31.52
CA GLY A 69 8.91 7.19 31.71
C GLY A 69 7.50 7.75 31.44
N HIS A 70 6.85 7.32 30.37
CA HIS A 70 5.49 7.74 30.05
C HIS A 70 4.48 7.29 31.11
N VAL A 71 4.52 6.01 31.53
CA VAL A 71 3.62 5.47 32.54
C VAL A 71 3.82 6.19 33.88
N SER A 72 5.08 6.38 34.30
CA SER A 72 5.42 7.09 35.52
C SER A 72 4.95 8.54 35.48
N ALA A 73 5.23 9.28 34.44
CA ALA A 73 4.79 10.67 34.28
C ALA A 73 3.25 10.77 34.24
N TYR A 74 2.58 9.85 33.54
CA TYR A 74 1.12 9.80 33.48
C TYR A 74 0.49 9.67 34.87
N HIS A 75 1.00 8.76 35.70
CA HIS A 75 0.48 8.55 37.06
C HIS A 75 0.96 9.61 38.02
N ALA A 76 2.19 10.10 37.94
CA ALA A 76 2.72 11.15 38.79
C ALA A 76 1.93 12.45 38.66
N ILE A 77 1.66 12.90 37.45
CA ILE A 77 0.85 14.12 37.21
C ILE A 77 -0.57 13.97 37.76
N ARG A 78 -1.12 12.76 37.75
CA ARG A 78 -2.49 12.46 38.19
C ARG A 78 -2.60 12.01 39.62
N ALA A 79 -1.48 11.76 40.29
CA ALA A 79 -1.45 11.29 41.66
C ALA A 79 -2.24 12.18 42.66
N PRO A 80 -2.13 13.53 42.61
CA PRO A 80 -2.95 14.38 43.48
C PRO A 80 -4.45 14.22 43.25
N TRP A 81 -4.85 14.12 41.99
CA TRP A 81 -6.25 13.89 41.58
C TRP A 81 -6.77 12.52 42.03
N TYR A 82 -5.96 11.49 41.90
CA TYR A 82 -6.30 10.14 42.40
C TYR A 82 -6.47 10.16 43.95
N ALA A 83 -5.55 10.82 44.64
CA ALA A 83 -5.64 10.94 46.11
C ALA A 83 -6.94 11.60 46.54
N VAL A 84 -7.30 12.74 45.96
CA VAL A 84 -8.56 13.44 46.26
C VAL A 84 -9.79 12.55 45.98
N ARG A 85 -9.86 11.93 44.82
CA ARG A 85 -10.99 11.07 44.47
C ARG A 85 -11.09 9.82 45.36
N LEU A 86 -9.97 9.19 45.70
CA LEU A 86 -9.97 8.04 46.57
C LEU A 86 -10.40 8.43 48.00
N THR A 87 -9.94 9.58 48.49
CA THR A 87 -10.37 10.10 49.81
C THR A 87 -11.89 10.34 49.85
N LEU A 88 -12.45 10.91 48.77
CA LEU A 88 -13.92 11.12 48.68
C LEU A 88 -14.71 9.80 48.62
N GLN A 89 -14.12 8.71 48.14
CA GLN A 89 -14.75 7.38 48.12
C GLN A 89 -14.48 6.53 49.37
N ALA A 90 -13.60 6.96 50.26
CA ALA A 90 -13.25 6.23 51.50
C ALA A 90 -14.45 5.91 52.39
N PRO A 91 -15.44 6.83 52.62
CA PRO A 91 -16.63 6.52 53.45
C PRO A 91 -17.46 5.36 52.83
N ARG A 92 -17.61 5.35 51.47
CA ARG A 92 -18.30 4.25 50.78
C ARG A 92 -17.52 2.93 50.91
N GLY A 93 -16.20 2.99 50.84
CA GLY A 93 -15.33 1.84 51.03
C GLY A 93 -15.41 1.28 52.44
N ALA A 94 -15.41 2.15 53.45
CA ALA A 94 -15.62 1.76 54.84
C ALA A 94 -16.99 1.06 55.04
N ALA A 95 -18.06 1.62 54.49
CA ALA A 95 -19.38 0.99 54.53
C ALA A 95 -19.41 -0.37 53.85
N ARG A 96 -18.75 -0.51 52.69
CA ARG A 96 -18.63 -1.82 51.98
C ARG A 96 -17.80 -2.81 52.78
N PHE A 97 -16.70 -2.37 53.39
CA PHE A 97 -15.85 -3.22 54.22
C PHE A 97 -16.61 -3.75 55.42
N VAL A 98 -17.26 -2.87 56.20
CA VAL A 98 -18.08 -3.23 57.35
C VAL A 98 -19.23 -4.13 56.94
N GLY A 99 -20.01 -3.73 55.91
CA GLY A 99 -21.12 -4.53 55.41
C GLY A 99 -20.70 -5.89 54.83
N GLY A 100 -19.53 -5.97 54.21
CA GLY A 100 -18.92 -7.22 53.75
C GLY A 100 -18.51 -8.13 54.89
N SER A 101 -17.87 -7.56 55.92
CA SER A 101 -17.45 -8.27 57.13
C SER A 101 -18.65 -8.81 57.92
N LEU A 102 -19.72 -8.01 58.06
CA LEU A 102 -20.97 -8.45 58.71
C LEU A 102 -21.65 -9.58 57.90
N ARG A 103 -21.72 -9.47 56.60
CA ARG A 103 -22.27 -10.54 55.73
C ARG A 103 -21.45 -11.82 55.82
N TRP A 104 -20.11 -11.71 55.86
CA TRP A 104 -19.23 -12.85 56.03
C TRP A 104 -19.42 -13.52 57.38
N VAL A 105 -19.51 -12.76 58.47
CA VAL A 105 -19.79 -13.28 59.80
C VAL A 105 -21.18 -13.96 59.85
N ALA A 106 -22.20 -13.36 59.23
CA ALA A 106 -23.56 -13.89 59.20
C ALA A 106 -23.76 -15.11 58.24
N ASP A 107 -22.72 -15.57 57.56
CA ASP A 107 -22.79 -16.67 56.57
C ASP A 107 -23.86 -16.43 55.49
N ALA A 108 -23.92 -15.19 54.98
CA ALA A 108 -24.90 -14.80 53.98
C ALA A 108 -24.71 -15.56 52.65
N GLU A 109 -23.51 -16.05 52.35
CA GLU A 109 -23.19 -16.86 51.18
C GLU A 109 -23.95 -18.19 51.15
N GLY A 110 -24.24 -18.78 52.30
CA GLY A 110 -25.05 -20.00 52.41
C GLY A 110 -26.58 -19.79 52.33
N GLY A 111 -27.04 -18.53 52.18
CA GLY A 111 -28.46 -18.15 52.12
C GLY A 111 -29.23 -18.83 50.97
N PRO A 112 -28.77 -18.74 49.72
CA PRO A 112 -29.43 -19.37 48.58
C PRO A 112 -29.60 -20.90 48.71
N LEU A 113 -28.59 -21.58 49.26
CA LEU A 113 -28.65 -23.04 49.48
C LEU A 113 -29.70 -23.41 50.51
N ARG A 114 -29.83 -22.68 51.58
CA ARG A 114 -30.86 -22.89 52.62
C ARG A 114 -32.25 -22.59 52.09
N GLN A 115 -32.40 -21.55 51.29
CA GLN A 115 -33.67 -21.26 50.60
C GLN A 115 -34.08 -22.36 49.64
N ALA A 116 -33.14 -22.90 48.87
CA ALA A 116 -33.38 -24.00 47.95
C ALA A 116 -33.81 -25.28 48.69
N ALA A 117 -33.17 -25.61 49.84
CA ALA A 117 -33.59 -26.76 50.67
C ALA A 117 -34.96 -26.52 51.31
N ALA A 118 -35.27 -25.34 51.75
CA ALA A 118 -36.61 -24.98 52.25
C ALA A 118 -37.70 -25.07 51.17
N THR A 119 -37.40 -24.66 49.94
CA THR A 119 -38.35 -24.74 48.83
C THR A 119 -38.60 -26.17 48.38
N ARG A 120 -37.68 -27.11 48.61
CA ARG A 120 -37.81 -28.53 48.33
C ARG A 120 -38.46 -29.32 49.46
N GLU A 121 -38.86 -28.67 50.57
CA GLU A 121 -39.42 -29.26 51.79
C GLU A 121 -38.55 -30.35 52.42
N ASP A 122 -37.21 -30.30 52.16
CA ASP A 122 -36.25 -31.25 52.75
C ASP A 122 -35.78 -30.76 54.13
N VAL A 123 -36.48 -31.23 55.17
CA VAL A 123 -36.27 -30.83 56.54
C VAL A 123 -34.90 -31.30 57.09
N GLU A 124 -34.42 -32.49 56.66
CA GLU A 124 -33.14 -33.01 57.14
C GLU A 124 -31.97 -32.21 56.58
N GLU A 125 -31.99 -31.90 55.26
CA GLU A 125 -30.96 -31.09 54.64
C GLU A 125 -30.94 -29.65 55.18
N TYR A 126 -32.12 -29.06 55.38
CA TYR A 126 -32.24 -27.73 55.99
C TYR A 126 -31.63 -27.67 57.41
N LEU A 127 -31.94 -28.64 58.29
CA LEU A 127 -31.41 -28.74 59.66
C LEU A 127 -29.88 -28.95 59.65
N LYS A 128 -29.38 -29.75 58.74
CA LYS A 128 -27.94 -29.97 58.58
C LYS A 128 -27.21 -28.70 58.15
N LEU A 129 -27.71 -27.97 57.18
CA LEU A 129 -27.19 -26.69 56.68
C LEU A 129 -27.29 -25.61 57.75
N SER A 130 -28.36 -25.58 58.58
CA SER A 130 -28.55 -24.64 59.68
C SER A 130 -27.51 -24.86 60.82
N ARG A 131 -27.29 -26.12 61.23
CA ARG A 131 -26.24 -26.46 62.24
C ARG A 131 -24.85 -26.12 61.73
N GLN A 132 -24.53 -26.30 60.47
CA GLN A 132 -23.27 -25.91 59.85
C GLN A 132 -23.11 -24.38 59.85
N ARG A 133 -24.18 -23.63 59.56
CA ARG A 133 -24.18 -22.16 59.66
C ARG A 133 -23.85 -21.71 61.10
N ASP A 134 -24.53 -22.24 62.12
CA ASP A 134 -24.34 -21.81 63.49
C ASP A 134 -22.90 -22.04 63.98
N ARG A 135 -22.29 -23.14 63.54
CA ARG A 135 -20.88 -23.43 63.79
C ARG A 135 -19.94 -22.45 63.08
N ARG A 136 -20.22 -22.13 61.81
CA ARG A 136 -19.44 -21.16 61.04
C ARG A 136 -19.60 -19.76 61.58
N VAL A 137 -20.81 -19.33 61.92
CA VAL A 137 -21.09 -18.00 62.47
C VAL A 137 -20.35 -17.83 63.79
N ARG A 138 -20.42 -18.80 64.77
CA ARG A 138 -19.66 -18.73 66.02
C ARG A 138 -18.16 -18.59 65.80
N TRP A 139 -17.59 -19.42 64.95
CA TRP A 139 -16.15 -19.35 64.59
C TRP A 139 -15.78 -17.99 63.96
N ARG A 140 -16.54 -17.55 62.95
CA ARG A 140 -16.30 -16.28 62.26
C ARG A 140 -16.49 -15.05 63.19
N THR A 141 -17.43 -15.13 64.07
CA THR A 141 -17.61 -14.07 65.15
C THR A 141 -16.40 -13.98 66.04
N VAL A 142 -15.88 -15.10 66.55
CA VAL A 142 -14.66 -15.12 67.33
C VAL A 142 -13.46 -14.57 66.61
N VAL A 143 -13.25 -15.01 65.34
CA VAL A 143 -12.17 -14.50 64.49
C VAL A 143 -12.34 -13.02 64.21
N GLY A 144 -13.54 -12.56 63.88
CA GLY A 144 -13.84 -11.14 63.67
C GLY A 144 -13.61 -10.27 64.90
N ALA A 145 -14.02 -10.74 66.08
CA ALA A 145 -13.79 -10.06 67.33
C ALA A 145 -12.28 -9.97 67.66
N LEU A 146 -11.55 -11.07 67.54
CA LEU A 146 -10.10 -11.08 67.70
C LEU A 146 -9.39 -10.12 66.73
N ALA A 147 -9.77 -10.13 65.47
CA ALA A 147 -9.20 -9.22 64.44
C ALA A 147 -9.49 -7.74 64.78
N ALA A 148 -10.71 -7.44 65.23
CA ALA A 148 -11.08 -6.09 65.71
C ALA A 148 -10.27 -5.64 66.87
N ILE A 149 -10.11 -6.51 67.91
CA ILE A 149 -9.30 -6.23 69.09
C ILE A 149 -7.84 -6.01 68.73
N CYS A 150 -7.24 -6.91 67.95
CA CYS A 150 -5.86 -6.78 67.52
C CYS A 150 -5.66 -5.50 66.64
N GLY A 151 -6.60 -5.20 65.77
CA GLY A 151 -6.56 -3.98 64.89
C GLY A 151 -6.63 -2.71 65.77
N THR A 152 -7.51 -2.69 66.81
CA THR A 152 -7.65 -1.56 67.70
C THR A 152 -6.40 -1.38 68.59
N VAL A 153 -5.85 -2.48 69.15
CA VAL A 153 -4.60 -2.45 69.93
C VAL A 153 -3.45 -1.94 69.08
N THR A 154 -3.31 -2.46 67.82
CA THR A 154 -2.26 -2.01 66.92
C THR A 154 -2.40 -0.53 66.57
N ALA A 155 -3.62 -0.05 66.31
CA ALA A 155 -3.88 1.36 65.96
C ALA A 155 -3.56 2.26 67.19
N LEU A 156 -3.95 1.85 68.42
CA LEU A 156 -3.67 2.58 69.67
C LEU A 156 -2.17 2.61 69.96
N THR A 157 -1.47 1.49 69.83
CA THR A 157 -0.01 1.40 70.00
C THR A 157 0.71 2.31 68.98
N LEU A 158 0.29 2.29 67.71
CA LEU A 158 0.85 3.17 66.69
C LEU A 158 0.60 4.66 67.03
N TYR A 159 -0.59 4.99 67.47
CA TYR A 159 -0.95 6.36 67.83
C TYR A 159 -0.17 6.90 69.05
N VAL A 160 0.05 6.07 70.08
CA VAL A 160 0.70 6.48 71.37
C VAL A 160 2.23 6.42 71.28
N LEU A 161 2.78 5.38 70.65
CA LEU A 161 4.22 5.11 70.65
C LEU A 161 4.88 5.40 69.24
N GLY A 162 4.08 5.55 68.21
CA GLY A 162 4.60 5.78 66.88
C GLY A 162 4.99 7.23 66.61
N PRO A 163 6.01 7.49 65.72
CA PRO A 163 6.32 8.84 65.34
C PRO A 163 5.20 9.41 64.44
N ALA A 164 4.96 10.72 64.55
CA ALA A 164 3.84 11.40 63.88
C ALA A 164 3.77 11.14 62.34
N TRP A 165 4.91 11.06 61.69
CA TRP A 165 4.96 10.76 60.24
C TRP A 165 4.44 9.35 59.93
N MET A 166 4.66 8.38 60.82
CA MET A 166 4.21 7.00 60.62
C MET A 166 2.69 6.87 60.81
N VAL A 167 2.13 7.58 61.80
CA VAL A 167 0.68 7.69 62.07
C VAL A 167 0.00 8.31 60.80
N ALA A 168 0.56 9.42 60.32
CA ALA A 168 0.05 10.07 59.10
C ALA A 168 0.12 9.17 57.85
N ALA A 169 1.24 8.46 57.67
CA ALA A 169 1.42 7.55 56.54
C ALA A 169 0.45 6.36 56.58
N CYS A 170 0.26 5.73 57.74
CA CYS A 170 -0.70 4.63 57.90
C CYS A 170 -2.15 5.11 57.76
N GLY A 171 -2.49 6.27 58.25
CA GLY A 171 -3.80 6.90 58.07
C GLY A 171 -4.10 7.20 56.58
N ALA A 172 -3.13 7.76 55.89
CA ALA A 172 -3.24 8.00 54.44
C ALA A 172 -3.37 6.69 53.66
N ALA A 173 -2.56 5.68 53.98
CA ALA A 173 -2.63 4.38 53.33
C ALA A 173 -3.98 3.69 53.53
N LEU A 174 -4.52 3.72 54.77
CA LEU A 174 -5.83 3.20 55.08
C LEU A 174 -6.94 3.93 54.32
N THR A 175 -6.90 5.26 54.28
CA THR A 175 -7.86 6.08 53.54
C THR A 175 -7.86 5.76 52.07
N LEU A 176 -6.66 5.62 51.45
CA LEU A 176 -6.52 5.25 50.05
C LEU A 176 -7.01 3.82 49.77
N ALA A 177 -6.73 2.87 50.69
CA ALA A 177 -7.21 1.49 50.58
C ALA A 177 -8.74 1.42 50.65
N LEU A 178 -9.36 2.12 51.60
CA LEU A 178 -10.81 2.23 51.72
C LEU A 178 -11.42 2.93 50.50
N GLY A 179 -10.76 3.99 49.99
CA GLY A 179 -11.17 4.66 48.76
C GLY A 179 -11.18 3.73 47.56
N ARG A 180 -10.18 2.84 47.49
CA ARG A 180 -10.12 1.82 46.43
C ARG A 180 -11.25 0.79 46.51
N LEU A 181 -11.64 0.38 47.71
CA LEU A 181 -12.78 -0.49 47.97
C LEU A 181 -14.12 0.19 47.65
N GLY A 182 -14.18 1.50 47.79
CA GLY A 182 -15.36 2.31 47.53
C GLY A 182 -15.61 2.62 46.05
N GLN A 183 -14.68 2.30 45.16
CA GLN A 183 -14.81 2.60 43.74
C GLN A 183 -16.01 1.88 43.10
N PRO A 184 -16.73 2.54 42.16
CA PRO A 184 -17.69 1.85 41.27
C PRO A 184 -16.97 0.84 40.38
N GLU A 185 -17.56 -0.31 40.15
CA GLU A 185 -16.96 -1.37 39.30
C GLU A 185 -16.80 -0.92 37.85
N ASP A 186 -17.74 -0.10 37.36
CA ASP A 186 -17.80 0.37 35.99
C ASP A 186 -16.90 1.59 35.69
N ALA A 187 -16.36 2.27 36.70
CA ALA A 187 -15.57 3.48 36.53
C ALA A 187 -14.35 3.52 37.47
N PRO A 188 -13.28 2.81 37.15
CA PRO A 188 -12.06 2.82 37.96
C PRO A 188 -11.43 4.22 37.99
N ILE A 189 -11.07 4.71 39.17
CA ILE A 189 -10.46 6.05 39.32
C ILE A 189 -9.05 6.07 38.75
N ILE A 190 -8.32 4.96 38.85
CA ILE A 190 -6.98 4.81 38.30
C ILE A 190 -7.11 4.16 36.91
N HIS A 191 -7.06 5.00 35.88
CA HIS A 191 -7.06 4.55 34.49
C HIS A 191 -5.68 4.01 34.10
N ARG A 192 -5.66 3.06 33.17
CA ARG A 192 -4.39 2.56 32.61
C ARG A 192 -3.76 3.64 31.73
N ALA A 193 -2.47 3.91 31.92
CA ALA A 193 -1.71 4.85 31.08
C ALA A 193 -1.60 4.41 29.62
N VAL A 194 -1.75 3.10 29.34
CA VAL A 194 -1.74 2.51 28.03
C VAL A 194 -2.91 1.53 27.92
N GLU A 195 -3.82 1.80 27.01
CA GLU A 195 -4.90 0.87 26.66
C GLU A 195 -4.36 -0.16 25.69
N ILE A 196 -4.21 -1.39 26.13
CA ILE A 196 -3.94 -2.52 25.24
C ILE A 196 -5.31 -3.08 24.83
N PRO A 197 -5.71 -2.96 23.58
CA PRO A 197 -6.94 -3.58 23.09
C PRO A 197 -6.87 -5.09 23.36
N LYS A 198 -7.76 -5.62 24.20
CA LYS A 198 -7.86 -7.07 24.40
C LYS A 198 -8.45 -7.67 23.11
N ALA A 199 -7.59 -8.14 22.22
CA ALA A 199 -8.02 -8.91 21.07
C ALA A 199 -8.64 -10.23 21.57
N THR A 200 -9.94 -10.37 21.43
CA THR A 200 -10.65 -11.60 21.78
C THR A 200 -10.16 -12.70 20.84
N LYS A 201 -9.82 -13.88 21.38
CA LYS A 201 -9.44 -15.05 20.57
C LYS A 201 -10.59 -15.40 19.60
N LEU A 202 -10.25 -15.61 18.34
CA LEU A 202 -11.23 -16.11 17.37
C LEU A 202 -11.45 -17.60 17.61
N THR A 203 -12.71 -17.98 17.84
CA THR A 203 -13.09 -19.39 18.03
C THR A 203 -14.06 -19.81 16.94
N SER A 204 -14.16 -21.12 16.68
CA SER A 204 -15.07 -21.67 15.68
C SER A 204 -16.51 -21.23 15.92
N ASP A 205 -16.97 -21.22 17.17
CA ASP A 205 -18.31 -20.78 17.54
C ASP A 205 -18.58 -19.30 17.21
N VAL A 206 -17.59 -18.43 17.40
CA VAL A 206 -17.69 -17.01 17.02
C VAL A 206 -17.81 -16.85 15.52
N VAL A 207 -17.03 -17.62 14.73
CA VAL A 207 -17.08 -17.60 13.27
C VAL A 207 -18.43 -18.10 12.77
N LEU A 208 -18.91 -19.23 13.29
CA LEU A 208 -20.19 -19.81 12.89
C LEU A 208 -21.37 -18.88 13.19
N ARG A 209 -21.41 -18.29 14.39
CA ARG A 209 -22.43 -17.27 14.72
C ARG A 209 -22.38 -16.05 13.82
N ALA A 210 -21.18 -15.57 13.49
CA ALA A 210 -21.02 -14.42 12.63
C ALA A 210 -21.47 -14.70 11.20
N LEU A 211 -21.19 -15.90 10.67
CA LEU A 211 -21.66 -16.33 9.35
C LEU A 211 -23.19 -16.53 9.34
N GLY A 212 -23.78 -17.11 10.39
CA GLY A 212 -25.22 -17.21 10.56
C GLY A 212 -25.94 -15.87 10.61
N ALA A 213 -25.31 -14.84 11.17
CA ALA A 213 -25.86 -13.49 11.23
C ALA A 213 -25.87 -12.73 9.88
N LEU A 214 -25.27 -13.29 8.82
CA LEU A 214 -25.24 -12.66 7.50
C LEU A 214 -26.61 -12.60 6.81
N GLY A 215 -27.54 -13.45 7.22
CA GLY A 215 -28.86 -13.57 6.58
C GLY A 215 -28.81 -14.30 5.22
N ILE A 216 -27.83 -15.19 5.03
CA ILE A 216 -27.75 -16.05 3.86
C ILE A 216 -28.59 -17.32 4.16
N SER A 217 -29.67 -17.50 3.40
CA SER A 217 -30.64 -18.56 3.66
C SER A 217 -30.04 -19.96 3.73
N ALA A 218 -29.13 -20.29 2.82
CA ALA A 218 -28.45 -21.59 2.79
C ALA A 218 -27.57 -21.85 4.02
N VAL A 219 -26.90 -20.82 4.54
CA VAL A 219 -26.09 -20.90 5.78
C VAL A 219 -27.01 -21.16 6.98
N ASN A 220 -28.10 -20.40 7.09
CA ASN A 220 -29.05 -20.54 8.20
C ASN A 220 -29.81 -21.87 8.15
N GLN A 221 -30.16 -22.33 6.93
CA GLN A 221 -30.83 -23.64 6.75
C GLN A 221 -29.91 -24.82 7.11
N SER A 222 -28.62 -24.71 6.77
CA SER A 222 -27.63 -25.71 7.18
C SER A 222 -27.52 -25.77 8.70
N GLN A 223 -27.44 -24.61 9.37
CA GLN A 223 -27.37 -24.53 10.84
C GLN A 223 -28.63 -25.06 11.51
N SER A 224 -29.82 -24.75 10.98
CA SER A 224 -31.09 -25.23 11.54
C SER A 224 -31.31 -26.75 11.39
N LYS A 225 -30.68 -27.38 10.38
CA LYS A 225 -30.66 -28.83 10.18
C LYS A 225 -29.58 -29.56 10.97
N GLY A 226 -28.93 -28.91 11.91
CA GLY A 226 -27.86 -29.47 12.75
C GLY A 226 -26.48 -29.47 12.10
N GLY A 227 -26.32 -28.87 10.92
CA GLY A 227 -25.02 -28.62 10.29
C GLY A 227 -24.37 -27.36 10.83
N SER A 228 -23.08 -27.22 10.57
CA SER A 228 -22.32 -26.03 11.04
C SER A 228 -22.57 -24.75 10.21
N GLY A 229 -23.14 -24.89 8.99
CA GLY A 229 -23.25 -23.76 8.06
C GLY A 229 -21.92 -23.25 7.49
N PHE A 230 -20.81 -23.86 7.92
CA PHE A 230 -19.45 -23.62 7.43
C PHE A 230 -18.58 -24.81 7.85
N ALA A 231 -17.96 -25.48 6.90
CA ALA A 231 -17.11 -26.64 7.16
C ALA A 231 -15.65 -26.18 7.24
N PHE A 232 -15.07 -26.17 8.44
CA PHE A 232 -13.65 -25.85 8.61
C PHE A 232 -12.78 -26.91 7.96
N THR A 233 -11.88 -26.48 7.08
CA THR A 233 -10.88 -27.35 6.43
C THR A 233 -9.57 -27.41 7.22
N ALA A 234 -9.34 -26.44 8.08
CA ALA A 234 -8.19 -26.37 8.98
C ALA A 234 -8.57 -25.76 10.33
N PRO A 235 -7.86 -26.08 11.42
CA PRO A 235 -8.03 -25.40 12.70
C PRO A 235 -7.77 -23.90 12.59
N ILE A 236 -8.50 -23.09 13.36
CA ILE A 236 -8.23 -21.64 13.44
C ILE A 236 -6.84 -21.43 14.01
N THR A 237 -5.98 -20.78 13.24
CA THR A 237 -4.58 -20.57 13.59
C THR A 237 -4.25 -19.08 13.73
N ARG A 238 -3.17 -18.82 14.43
CA ARG A 238 -2.59 -17.47 14.49
C ARG A 238 -1.81 -17.18 13.22
N ASP A 239 -2.15 -16.10 12.51
CA ASP A 239 -1.46 -15.67 11.28
C ASP A 239 -1.08 -14.18 11.41
N GLY A 240 0.17 -13.93 11.78
CA GLY A 240 0.69 -12.59 12.05
C GLY A 240 -0.07 -11.87 13.17
N PRO A 241 -0.52 -10.62 12.96
CA PRO A 241 -1.28 -9.84 13.95
C PRO A 241 -2.78 -10.15 13.94
N GLY A 242 -3.18 -11.36 13.53
CA GLY A 242 -4.57 -11.78 13.43
C GLY A 242 -4.76 -13.27 13.54
N TRP A 243 -5.95 -13.72 13.18
CA TRP A 243 -6.41 -15.11 13.20
C TRP A 243 -6.89 -15.48 11.80
N LEU A 244 -6.58 -16.68 11.38
CA LEU A 244 -7.02 -17.25 10.11
C LEU A 244 -7.99 -18.41 10.37
N ALA A 245 -9.19 -18.33 9.78
CA ALA A 245 -10.15 -19.43 9.67
C ALA A 245 -10.35 -19.74 8.19
N GLU A 246 -10.28 -21.03 7.82
CA GLU A 246 -10.46 -21.48 6.46
C GLU A 246 -11.47 -22.61 6.41
N GLY A 247 -12.33 -22.62 5.38
CA GLY A 247 -13.36 -23.64 5.24
C GLY A 247 -14.30 -23.40 4.07
N ASP A 248 -15.25 -24.29 3.92
CA ASP A 248 -16.22 -24.30 2.84
C ASP A 248 -17.56 -23.75 3.29
N LEU A 249 -18.10 -22.85 2.49
CA LEU A 249 -19.45 -22.36 2.58
C LEU A 249 -20.43 -23.44 2.04
N PRO A 250 -21.69 -23.43 2.46
CA PRO A 250 -22.68 -24.34 1.92
C PRO A 250 -22.81 -24.25 0.40
N TYR A 251 -23.20 -25.35 -0.23
CA TYR A 251 -23.40 -25.37 -1.68
C TYR A 251 -24.31 -24.24 -2.17
N GLY A 252 -23.87 -23.58 -3.25
CA GLY A 252 -24.55 -22.43 -3.84
C GLY A 252 -24.27 -21.10 -3.17
N VAL A 253 -23.48 -21.06 -2.08
CA VAL A 253 -22.99 -19.82 -1.45
C VAL A 253 -21.56 -19.57 -1.87
N THR A 254 -21.29 -18.35 -2.29
CA THR A 254 -19.97 -17.92 -2.74
C THR A 254 -19.31 -16.97 -1.73
N VAL A 255 -17.99 -16.84 -1.79
CA VAL A 255 -17.27 -15.83 -1.00
C VAL A 255 -17.72 -14.40 -1.36
N ALA A 256 -18.18 -14.17 -2.59
CA ALA A 256 -18.75 -12.89 -3.00
C ALA A 256 -20.00 -12.53 -2.16
N ASP A 257 -20.87 -13.50 -1.84
CA ASP A 257 -22.04 -13.27 -0.98
C ASP A 257 -21.65 -12.86 0.44
N VAL A 258 -20.52 -13.34 0.94
CA VAL A 258 -19.97 -12.97 2.25
C VAL A 258 -19.35 -11.57 2.18
N LEU A 259 -18.62 -11.27 1.10
CA LEU A 259 -18.02 -9.94 0.87
C LEU A 259 -19.06 -8.83 0.80
N ASP A 260 -20.22 -9.10 0.16
CA ASP A 260 -21.34 -8.15 0.11
C ASP A 260 -21.88 -7.79 1.49
N ARG A 261 -21.71 -8.69 2.44
CA ARG A 261 -22.22 -8.55 3.81
C ARG A 261 -21.09 -8.36 4.83
N ARG A 262 -19.94 -7.88 4.38
CA ARG A 262 -18.73 -7.72 5.24
C ARG A 262 -19.01 -6.89 6.48
N GLU A 263 -19.86 -5.87 6.41
CA GLU A 263 -20.27 -5.07 7.57
C GLU A 263 -21.04 -5.90 8.61
N LYS A 264 -21.97 -6.74 8.14
CA LYS A 264 -22.72 -7.67 9.00
C LYS A 264 -21.78 -8.71 9.60
N LEU A 265 -20.82 -9.22 8.83
CA LEU A 265 -19.79 -10.14 9.31
C LEU A 265 -18.95 -9.50 10.43
N ALA A 266 -18.50 -8.27 10.24
CA ALA A 266 -17.74 -7.54 11.24
C ALA A 266 -18.54 -7.31 12.52
N SER A 267 -19.85 -6.97 12.40
CA SER A 267 -20.76 -6.84 13.52
C SER A 267 -20.94 -8.18 14.25
N GLY A 268 -21.13 -9.30 13.52
CA GLY A 268 -21.25 -10.65 14.09
C GLY A 268 -19.99 -11.10 14.82
N LEU A 269 -18.83 -10.75 14.31
CA LEU A 269 -17.53 -11.00 14.95
C LEU A 269 -17.21 -10.04 16.11
N ARG A 270 -18.04 -9.00 16.32
CA ARG A 270 -17.77 -7.90 17.27
C ARG A 270 -16.40 -7.26 17.06
N ARG A 271 -16.07 -7.01 15.79
CA ARG A 271 -14.80 -6.39 15.36
C ARG A 271 -15.05 -5.16 14.48
N PRO A 272 -14.17 -4.16 14.50
CA PRO A 272 -14.15 -3.09 13.50
C PRO A 272 -14.05 -3.66 12.07
N LEU A 273 -14.64 -2.97 11.10
CA LEU A 273 -14.66 -3.41 9.70
C LEU A 273 -13.25 -3.62 9.15
N GLY A 274 -12.30 -2.75 9.49
CA GLY A 274 -10.90 -2.84 9.08
C GLY A 274 -10.09 -4.00 9.69
N CYS A 275 -10.72 -4.81 10.58
CA CYS A 275 -10.13 -6.05 11.10
C CYS A 275 -10.58 -7.29 10.34
N VAL A 276 -11.63 -7.24 9.51
CA VAL A 276 -12.32 -8.40 8.96
C VAL A 276 -12.11 -8.49 7.45
N TRP A 277 -11.36 -9.49 7.01
CA TRP A 277 -10.96 -9.67 5.63
C TRP A 277 -11.32 -11.08 5.13
N PRO A 278 -12.54 -11.24 4.57
CA PRO A 278 -12.90 -12.46 3.84
C PRO A 278 -12.21 -12.46 2.48
N GLU A 279 -11.55 -13.56 2.14
CA GLU A 279 -10.80 -13.76 0.90
C GLU A 279 -11.29 -15.03 0.21
N ALA A 280 -11.39 -15.00 -1.12
CA ALA A 280 -11.55 -16.21 -1.93
C ALA A 280 -10.18 -16.91 -2.05
N VAL A 281 -10.23 -18.22 -2.30
CA VAL A 281 -9.04 -19.02 -2.64
C VAL A 281 -9.16 -19.37 -4.12
N PRO A 282 -8.41 -18.70 -5.03
CA PRO A 282 -8.62 -18.83 -6.48
C PRO A 282 -8.41 -20.24 -7.02
N ASP A 283 -7.48 -20.99 -6.43
CA ASP A 283 -7.12 -22.36 -6.85
C ASP A 283 -8.14 -23.41 -6.42
N GLU A 284 -9.14 -23.01 -5.64
CA GLU A 284 -10.19 -23.86 -5.13
C GLU A 284 -11.55 -23.45 -5.74
N HIS A 285 -12.64 -23.91 -5.17
CA HIS A 285 -13.97 -23.54 -5.63
C HIS A 285 -14.46 -22.21 -5.02
N THR A 286 -15.43 -21.56 -5.66
CA THR A 286 -15.94 -20.22 -5.28
C THR A 286 -16.54 -20.12 -3.87
N GLY A 287 -16.85 -21.26 -3.23
CA GLY A 287 -17.32 -21.36 -1.85
C GLY A 287 -16.21 -21.54 -0.83
N ARG A 288 -14.92 -21.70 -1.21
CA ARG A 288 -13.81 -21.77 -0.28
C ARG A 288 -13.50 -20.37 0.27
N LEU A 289 -13.81 -20.19 1.55
CA LEU A 289 -13.59 -18.93 2.28
C LEU A 289 -12.34 -19.02 3.15
N ARG A 290 -11.47 -18.08 2.97
CA ARG A 290 -10.37 -17.76 3.88
C ARG A 290 -10.70 -16.46 4.62
N LEU A 291 -11.04 -16.56 5.91
CA LEU A 291 -11.41 -15.43 6.74
C LEU A 291 -10.25 -15.06 7.66
N TRP A 292 -9.58 -13.94 7.34
CA TRP A 292 -8.58 -13.38 8.24
C TRP A 292 -9.19 -12.27 9.12
N VAL A 293 -8.95 -12.36 10.43
CA VAL A 293 -9.50 -11.42 11.43
C VAL A 293 -8.35 -10.84 12.25
N GLY A 294 -8.08 -9.57 12.03
CA GLY A 294 -7.02 -8.82 12.71
C GLY A 294 -7.34 -8.51 14.17
N ASP A 295 -6.30 -8.41 15.00
CA ASP A 295 -6.41 -7.92 16.37
C ASP A 295 -6.72 -6.43 16.42
N GLN A 296 -6.21 -5.69 15.43
CA GLN A 296 -6.40 -4.25 15.26
C GLN A 296 -6.82 -3.95 13.82
N ASP A 297 -7.48 -2.82 13.66
CA ASP A 297 -7.81 -2.29 12.35
C ASP A 297 -6.54 -2.08 11.52
N MET A 298 -6.55 -2.57 10.27
CA MET A 298 -5.42 -2.48 9.35
C MET A 298 -4.95 -1.03 9.16
N SER A 299 -5.89 -0.07 9.17
CA SER A 299 -5.59 1.36 9.03
C SER A 299 -4.80 1.93 10.22
N ARG A 300 -4.94 1.33 11.41
CA ARG A 300 -4.31 1.75 12.68
C ARG A 300 -3.09 0.92 13.06
N THR A 301 -2.92 -0.26 12.47
CA THR A 301 -1.76 -1.12 12.75
C THR A 301 -0.47 -0.41 12.35
N ARG A 302 0.57 -0.51 13.17
CA ARG A 302 1.87 0.07 12.84
C ARG A 302 2.51 -0.68 11.68
N GLN A 303 2.74 0.00 10.56
CA GLN A 303 3.52 -0.56 9.46
C GLN A 303 4.99 -0.70 9.84
N PRO A 304 5.71 -1.73 9.35
CA PRO A 304 7.16 -1.80 9.45
C PRO A 304 7.79 -0.61 8.73
N LYS A 305 8.99 -0.20 9.17
CA LYS A 305 9.74 0.85 8.47
C LYS A 305 9.99 0.44 7.03
N TRP A 306 9.67 1.35 6.11
CA TRP A 306 9.92 1.11 4.69
C TRP A 306 11.43 1.00 4.42
N PRO A 307 11.90 -0.11 3.80
CA PRO A 307 13.34 -0.36 3.65
C PRO A 307 14.06 0.71 2.84
N LEU A 308 13.36 1.32 1.86
CA LEU A 308 13.94 2.28 0.92
C LEU A 308 13.94 3.73 1.43
N LEU A 309 13.38 4.00 2.61
CA LEU A 309 13.23 5.37 3.11
C LEU A 309 14.58 6.04 3.40
N GLU A 310 15.47 5.34 4.11
CA GLU A 310 16.72 5.91 4.64
C GLU A 310 17.96 5.53 3.81
N ALA A 311 17.93 4.42 3.08
CA ALA A 311 19.10 3.92 2.37
C ALA A 311 18.72 3.06 1.15
N GLY A 312 19.71 2.83 0.29
CA GLY A 312 19.58 1.94 -0.86
C GLY A 312 19.24 2.67 -2.17
N SER A 313 19.48 1.96 -3.25
CA SER A 313 19.01 2.20 -4.62
C SER A 313 18.23 0.98 -5.07
N VAL A 314 17.51 1.08 -6.16
CA VAL A 314 16.70 -0.01 -6.70
C VAL A 314 17.09 -0.34 -8.13
N ASP A 315 16.69 -1.52 -8.56
CA ASP A 315 16.65 -1.92 -9.96
C ASP A 315 15.17 -2.13 -10.32
N LEU A 316 14.62 -1.31 -11.20
CA LEU A 316 13.21 -1.34 -11.58
C LEU A 316 12.79 -2.63 -12.28
N PHE A 317 13.76 -3.42 -12.77
CA PHE A 317 13.54 -4.74 -13.34
C PHE A 317 13.33 -5.83 -12.28
N ARG A 318 13.41 -5.48 -10.98
CA ARG A 318 13.19 -6.36 -9.84
C ARG A 318 12.03 -5.87 -8.98
N PRO A 319 11.35 -6.78 -8.25
CA PRO A 319 10.25 -6.39 -7.36
C PRO A 319 10.69 -5.43 -6.26
N GLN A 320 9.98 -4.30 -6.13
CA GLN A 320 10.25 -3.26 -5.12
C GLN A 320 9.11 -3.19 -4.10
N PRO A 321 9.40 -3.14 -2.78
CA PRO A 321 8.39 -3.10 -1.74
C PRO A 321 7.70 -1.73 -1.72
N PHE A 322 6.38 -1.70 -1.89
CA PHE A 322 5.58 -0.47 -1.88
C PHE A 322 4.45 -0.48 -0.85
N ALA A 323 4.07 -1.66 -0.36
CA ALA A 323 2.92 -1.82 0.52
C ALA A 323 3.11 -3.00 1.48
N THR A 324 2.22 -3.12 2.45
CA THR A 324 2.07 -4.32 3.28
C THR A 324 0.70 -4.95 3.08
N ASP A 325 0.61 -6.27 3.19
CA ASP A 325 -0.66 -6.98 3.27
C ASP A 325 -1.32 -6.76 4.65
N GLN A 326 -2.52 -7.30 4.86
CA GLN A 326 -3.23 -7.23 6.13
C GLN A 326 -2.50 -7.94 7.29
N ARG A 327 -1.56 -8.82 6.96
CA ARG A 327 -0.70 -9.55 7.91
C ARG A 327 0.58 -8.81 8.24
N GLY A 328 0.81 -7.64 7.61
CA GLY A 328 2.01 -6.83 7.79
C GLY A 328 3.23 -7.30 6.99
N ARG A 329 3.08 -8.22 6.04
CA ARG A 329 4.14 -8.68 5.15
C ARG A 329 4.30 -7.73 3.98
N TRP A 330 5.54 -7.54 3.53
CA TRP A 330 5.81 -6.68 2.37
C TRP A 330 5.20 -7.24 1.09
N VAL A 331 4.55 -6.35 0.36
CA VAL A 331 4.08 -6.57 -1.01
C VAL A 331 4.95 -5.73 -1.93
N SER A 332 5.52 -6.41 -2.92
CA SER A 332 6.45 -5.81 -3.89
C SER A 332 5.87 -5.88 -5.30
N GLN A 333 6.29 -4.94 -6.16
CA GLN A 333 5.92 -4.89 -7.57
C GLN A 333 7.15 -4.53 -8.42
N THR A 334 7.31 -5.19 -9.54
CA THR A 334 8.25 -4.80 -10.59
C THR A 334 7.66 -3.65 -11.38
N LEU A 335 8.40 -2.54 -11.52
CA LEU A 335 7.89 -1.35 -12.21
C LEU A 335 8.24 -1.32 -13.69
N MET A 336 9.11 -2.20 -14.16
CA MET A 336 9.32 -2.42 -15.59
C MET A 336 8.33 -3.44 -16.15
N TYR A 337 8.11 -3.37 -17.46
CA TYR A 337 7.17 -4.21 -18.21
C TYR A 337 5.70 -3.99 -17.87
N VAL A 338 5.38 -2.92 -17.19
CA VAL A 338 4.02 -2.62 -16.74
C VAL A 338 3.56 -1.23 -17.16
N SER A 339 2.27 -1.05 -17.24
CA SER A 339 1.61 0.25 -17.21
C SER A 339 0.56 0.23 -16.11
N GLY A 340 0.40 1.33 -15.39
CA GLY A 340 -0.35 1.35 -14.15
C GLY A 340 -1.50 2.34 -14.11
N ILE A 341 -2.59 1.94 -13.44
CA ILE A 341 -3.73 2.82 -13.15
C ILE A 341 -3.95 2.89 -11.64
N ILE A 342 -4.19 4.10 -11.16
CA ILE A 342 -4.55 4.39 -9.76
C ILE A 342 -5.90 5.10 -9.74
N GLY A 343 -6.93 4.44 -9.21
CA GLY A 343 -8.27 5.02 -9.05
C GLY A 343 -8.66 5.21 -7.60
N ALA A 344 -9.30 6.33 -7.27
CA ALA A 344 -9.79 6.61 -5.92
C ALA A 344 -10.76 7.78 -5.88
N VAL A 345 -11.73 7.77 -4.98
CA VAL A 345 -12.42 9.02 -4.60
C VAL A 345 -11.47 9.98 -3.87
N PRO A 346 -11.78 11.29 -3.81
CA PRO A 346 -10.94 12.29 -3.14
C PRO A 346 -10.54 11.91 -1.71
N ARG A 347 -9.33 12.31 -1.29
CA ARG A 347 -8.79 12.15 0.07
C ARG A 347 -8.51 10.71 0.53
N MET A 348 -8.54 9.71 -0.36
CA MET A 348 -8.21 8.32 -0.02
C MET A 348 -6.73 7.96 -0.16
N GLY A 349 -5.89 8.85 -0.70
CA GLY A 349 -4.44 8.67 -0.78
C GLY A 349 -3.90 8.37 -2.17
N LYS A 350 -4.64 8.67 -3.23
CA LYS A 350 -4.27 8.50 -4.65
C LYS A 350 -2.89 9.13 -4.97
N THR A 351 -2.77 10.43 -4.75
CA THR A 351 -1.53 11.20 -5.02
C THR A 351 -0.35 10.72 -4.16
N PHE A 352 -0.61 10.30 -2.90
CA PHE A 352 0.44 9.70 -2.05
C PHE A 352 0.97 8.40 -2.63
N LEU A 353 0.09 7.56 -3.19
CA LEU A 353 0.50 6.31 -3.84
C LEU A 353 1.27 6.58 -5.13
N LEU A 354 0.78 7.47 -6.00
CA LEU A 354 1.50 7.84 -7.21
C LEU A 354 2.90 8.40 -6.86
N ARG A 355 2.98 9.34 -5.90
CA ARG A 355 4.25 9.87 -5.42
C ARG A 355 5.18 8.79 -4.87
N LEU A 356 4.66 7.83 -4.10
CA LEU A 356 5.44 6.70 -3.60
C LEU A 356 6.06 5.90 -4.75
N VAL A 357 5.27 5.54 -5.76
CA VAL A 357 5.74 4.74 -6.90
C VAL A 357 6.78 5.52 -7.72
N LEU A 358 6.58 6.82 -7.93
CA LEU A 358 7.55 7.68 -8.60
C LEU A 358 8.83 7.85 -7.78
N LEU A 359 8.75 7.97 -6.45
CA LEU A 359 9.92 8.01 -5.58
C LEU A 359 10.71 6.68 -5.61
N ILE A 360 10.02 5.53 -5.69
CA ILE A 360 10.68 4.25 -5.93
C ILE A 360 11.42 4.27 -7.26
N ALA A 361 10.77 4.77 -8.32
CA ALA A 361 11.38 4.88 -9.64
C ALA A 361 12.61 5.79 -9.64
N CYS A 362 12.58 6.89 -8.91
CA CYS A 362 13.73 7.80 -8.76
C CYS A 362 14.96 7.13 -8.15
N LEU A 363 14.80 6.09 -7.33
CA LEU A 363 15.89 5.35 -6.69
C LEU A 363 16.65 4.43 -7.65
N ASP A 364 16.12 4.14 -8.84
CA ASP A 364 16.93 3.60 -9.94
C ASP A 364 17.65 4.79 -10.62
N LEU A 365 18.97 4.84 -10.46
CA LEU A 365 19.75 5.98 -10.95
C LEU A 365 19.69 6.15 -12.46
N ARG A 366 19.37 5.08 -13.21
CA ARG A 366 19.22 5.09 -14.67
C ARG A 366 17.90 5.69 -15.13
N ALA A 367 16.88 5.66 -14.25
CA ALA A 367 15.52 5.98 -14.65
C ALA A 367 15.32 7.48 -14.93
N GLU A 368 14.76 7.77 -16.06
CA GLU A 368 14.27 9.11 -16.43
C GLU A 368 12.82 9.24 -15.95
N ILE A 369 12.51 10.36 -15.29
CA ILE A 369 11.23 10.56 -14.63
C ILE A 369 10.52 11.76 -15.22
N HIS A 370 9.29 11.55 -15.66
CA HIS A 370 8.36 12.59 -16.10
C HIS A 370 7.18 12.63 -15.15
N ALA A 371 6.94 13.77 -14.50
CA ALA A 371 5.91 13.87 -13.47
C ALA A 371 5.00 15.08 -13.73
N TYR A 372 3.69 14.81 -13.80
CA TYR A 372 2.66 15.80 -14.09
C TYR A 372 1.64 15.87 -12.94
N ASP A 373 1.56 17.03 -12.30
CA ASP A 373 0.59 17.33 -11.24
C ASP A 373 -0.48 18.27 -11.79
N LEU A 374 -1.47 17.71 -12.49
CA LEU A 374 -2.54 18.51 -13.15
C LEU A 374 -3.56 19.08 -12.16
N LYS A 375 -3.37 18.84 -10.87
CA LYS A 375 -4.12 19.51 -9.81
C LYS A 375 -3.48 20.84 -9.40
N GLY A 376 -2.18 21.02 -9.71
CA GLY A 376 -1.45 22.23 -9.39
C GLY A 376 -1.22 22.51 -7.90
N THR A 377 -1.45 21.50 -7.03
CA THR A 377 -1.30 21.67 -5.56
C THR A 377 0.12 21.45 -5.06
N GLY A 378 1.02 21.01 -5.92
CA GLY A 378 2.41 20.73 -5.56
C GLY A 378 2.60 19.44 -4.75
N ASP A 379 1.63 18.55 -4.73
CA ASP A 379 1.74 17.27 -4.03
C ASP A 379 2.88 16.38 -4.57
N LEU A 380 3.27 16.58 -5.84
CA LEU A 380 4.41 15.93 -6.51
C LEU A 380 5.69 16.79 -6.53
N SER A 381 5.69 18.00 -5.95
CA SER A 381 6.83 18.93 -5.99
C SER A 381 8.19 18.38 -5.52
N PRO A 382 8.27 17.40 -4.57
CA PRO A 382 9.55 16.81 -4.23
C PRO A 382 10.27 16.18 -5.43
N LEU A 383 9.51 15.70 -6.43
CA LEU A 383 10.06 15.07 -7.64
C LEU A 383 10.74 16.06 -8.58
N ALA A 384 10.40 17.36 -8.53
CA ALA A 384 10.99 18.38 -9.40
C ALA A 384 12.52 18.44 -9.31
N ARG A 385 13.10 18.06 -8.17
CA ARG A 385 14.56 18.04 -7.96
C ARG A 385 15.29 16.97 -8.77
N VAL A 386 14.58 15.90 -9.17
CA VAL A 386 15.18 14.68 -9.75
C VAL A 386 14.54 14.28 -11.07
N ALA A 387 13.43 14.92 -11.43
CA ALA A 387 12.72 14.62 -12.66
C ALA A 387 13.46 15.19 -13.89
N HIS A 388 13.41 14.45 -14.99
CA HIS A 388 13.77 14.94 -16.30
C HIS A 388 12.79 16.02 -16.76
N ARG A 389 11.49 15.76 -16.54
CA ARG A 389 10.42 16.73 -16.76
C ARG A 389 9.46 16.75 -15.57
N TYR A 390 9.16 17.95 -15.08
CA TYR A 390 8.16 18.17 -14.05
C TYR A 390 7.28 19.36 -14.45
N ARG A 391 5.99 19.17 -14.41
CA ARG A 391 5.05 20.26 -14.60
C ARG A 391 3.88 20.14 -13.61
N ALA A 392 3.51 21.27 -12.99
CA ALA A 392 2.38 21.35 -12.08
C ALA A 392 1.47 22.49 -12.55
N GLY A 393 0.22 22.16 -12.84
CA GLY A 393 -0.78 23.10 -13.33
C GLY A 393 -1.73 22.45 -14.34
N GLU A 394 -2.83 23.14 -14.63
CA GLU A 394 -3.85 22.73 -15.59
C GLU A 394 -4.14 23.80 -16.65
N GLU A 395 -3.29 24.84 -16.70
CA GLU A 395 -3.39 25.91 -17.69
C GLU A 395 -3.03 25.39 -19.09
N GLU A 396 -3.44 26.11 -20.13
CA GLU A 396 -3.22 25.74 -21.52
C GLU A 396 -1.74 25.45 -21.83
N ASP A 397 -0.83 26.28 -21.30
CA ASP A 397 0.63 26.08 -21.46
C ASP A 397 1.13 24.80 -20.77
N ASP A 398 0.53 24.43 -19.64
CA ASP A 398 0.89 23.20 -18.93
C ASP A 398 0.46 21.97 -19.71
N ILE A 399 -0.72 22.02 -20.30
CA ILE A 399 -1.27 20.98 -21.15
C ILE A 399 -0.47 20.85 -22.44
N ALA A 400 -0.16 21.96 -23.10
CA ALA A 400 0.65 21.99 -24.33
C ALA A 400 2.09 21.44 -24.08
N TYR A 401 2.69 21.79 -22.94
CA TYR A 401 3.96 21.25 -22.50
C TYR A 401 3.92 19.71 -22.39
N ALA A 402 2.90 19.19 -21.70
CA ALA A 402 2.75 17.76 -21.51
C ALA A 402 2.49 17.03 -22.85
N LEU A 403 1.71 17.62 -23.74
CA LEU A 403 1.45 17.07 -25.06
C LEU A 403 2.73 16.99 -25.90
N THR A 404 3.56 18.02 -25.84
CA THR A 404 4.87 18.03 -26.52
C THR A 404 5.75 16.88 -26.04
N ASP A 405 5.81 16.66 -24.71
CA ASP A 405 6.54 15.53 -24.13
C ASP A 405 6.00 14.18 -24.61
N LEU A 406 4.68 13.98 -24.67
CA LEU A 406 4.10 12.72 -25.15
C LEU A 406 4.38 12.46 -26.64
N ARG A 407 4.43 13.51 -27.45
CA ARG A 407 4.86 13.42 -28.86
C ARG A 407 6.31 12.93 -28.97
N GLU A 408 7.20 13.46 -28.12
CA GLU A 408 8.59 13.01 -28.04
C GLU A 408 8.69 11.58 -27.55
N MET A 409 7.91 11.22 -26.52
CA MET A 409 7.85 9.84 -26.01
C MET A 409 7.36 8.86 -27.08
N ARG A 410 6.45 9.27 -27.95
CA ARG A 410 6.03 8.46 -29.10
C ARG A 410 7.15 8.30 -30.12
N ALA A 411 7.93 9.35 -30.38
CA ALA A 411 9.10 9.27 -31.25
C ALA A 411 10.18 8.36 -30.63
N GLU A 412 10.44 8.48 -29.34
CA GLU A 412 11.34 7.64 -28.55
C GLU A 412 10.92 6.16 -28.59
N LEU A 413 9.63 5.90 -28.45
CA LEU A 413 9.08 4.56 -28.56
C LEU A 413 9.39 3.91 -29.93
N ARG A 414 9.28 4.69 -31.02
CA ARG A 414 9.66 4.24 -32.38
C ARG A 414 11.15 4.00 -32.50
N ARG A 415 11.98 4.88 -31.93
CA ARG A 415 13.44 4.75 -31.92
C ARG A 415 13.87 3.47 -31.18
N ARG A 416 13.34 3.24 -29.97
CA ARG A 416 13.63 2.03 -29.17
C ARG A 416 13.22 0.75 -29.86
N ALA A 417 12.04 0.74 -30.49
CA ALA A 417 11.58 -0.41 -31.27
C ALA A 417 12.52 -0.75 -32.43
N ARG A 418 13.12 0.28 -33.08
CA ARG A 418 14.11 0.10 -34.12
C ARG A 418 15.41 -0.48 -33.54
N VAL A 419 15.94 0.12 -32.50
CA VAL A 419 17.16 -0.36 -31.83
C VAL A 419 17.01 -1.81 -31.41
N ILE A 420 15.92 -2.18 -30.72
CA ILE A 420 15.69 -3.56 -30.27
C ILE A 420 15.59 -4.55 -31.43
N ARG A 421 14.98 -4.15 -32.55
CA ARG A 421 14.89 -4.99 -33.75
C ARG A 421 16.25 -5.24 -34.40
N GLU A 422 17.15 -4.26 -34.33
CA GLU A 422 18.50 -4.32 -34.89
C GLU A 422 19.51 -5.05 -33.99
N LEU A 423 19.19 -5.24 -32.71
CA LEU A 423 20.05 -5.98 -31.80
C LEU A 423 20.14 -7.46 -32.16
N PRO A 424 21.33 -8.07 -32.06
CA PRO A 424 21.51 -9.49 -32.19
C PRO A 424 20.63 -10.30 -31.23
N LYS A 425 20.12 -11.45 -31.66
CA LYS A 425 19.20 -12.29 -30.88
C LYS A 425 19.80 -12.86 -29.59
N ASP A 426 21.10 -13.06 -29.54
CA ASP A 426 21.85 -13.45 -28.34
C ASP A 426 21.86 -12.34 -27.26
N LEU A 427 21.82 -11.07 -27.67
CA LEU A 427 21.74 -9.94 -26.75
C LEU A 427 20.29 -9.57 -26.34
N CYS A 428 19.35 -9.81 -27.23
CA CYS A 428 17.94 -9.45 -27.02
C CYS A 428 16.99 -10.56 -27.51
N PRO A 429 16.98 -11.75 -26.86
CA PRO A 429 16.25 -12.92 -27.34
C PRO A 429 14.73 -12.71 -27.36
N GLU A 430 14.18 -11.99 -26.38
CA GLU A 430 12.75 -11.77 -26.21
C GLU A 430 12.26 -10.42 -26.79
N SER A 431 13.11 -9.70 -27.51
CA SER A 431 12.78 -8.40 -28.13
C SER A 431 12.21 -7.38 -27.13
N LYS A 432 12.75 -7.37 -25.91
CA LYS A 432 12.38 -6.44 -24.83
C LYS A 432 13.61 -5.84 -24.15
N VAL A 433 13.47 -4.66 -23.56
CA VAL A 433 14.51 -4.02 -22.77
C VAL A 433 14.76 -4.84 -21.50
N THR A 434 16.02 -5.20 -21.25
CA THR A 434 16.45 -5.87 -20.00
C THR A 434 17.30 -4.94 -19.15
N SER A 435 17.54 -5.28 -17.89
CA SER A 435 18.41 -4.50 -17.02
C SER A 435 19.81 -4.34 -17.63
N THR A 436 20.37 -5.40 -18.23
CA THR A 436 21.66 -5.38 -18.93
C THR A 436 21.69 -4.49 -20.17
N LEU A 437 20.60 -4.38 -20.92
CA LEU A 437 20.49 -3.47 -22.04
C LEU A 437 20.34 -2.02 -21.57
N ALA A 438 19.60 -1.80 -20.47
CA ALA A 438 19.42 -0.49 -19.85
C ALA A 438 20.73 0.09 -19.29
N ASP A 439 21.67 -0.77 -18.88
CA ASP A 439 23.00 -0.33 -18.42
C ASP A 439 23.92 0.19 -19.55
N ARG A 440 23.60 -0.16 -20.81
CA ARG A 440 24.40 0.28 -21.97
C ARG A 440 23.94 1.66 -22.42
N LYS A 441 24.60 2.72 -21.92
CA LYS A 441 24.25 4.12 -22.25
C LYS A 441 24.17 4.39 -23.75
N SER A 442 25.04 3.77 -24.57
CA SER A 442 25.06 3.93 -26.03
C SER A 442 23.78 3.49 -26.73
N LEU A 443 22.96 2.61 -26.13
CA LEU A 443 21.70 2.17 -26.70
C LEU A 443 20.53 3.12 -26.40
N GLY A 444 20.66 3.95 -25.35
CA GLY A 444 19.58 4.83 -24.89
C GLY A 444 18.31 4.06 -24.48
N LEU A 445 18.47 2.88 -23.85
CA LEU A 445 17.36 2.00 -23.42
C LEU A 445 17.13 2.03 -21.91
N HIS A 446 17.56 3.11 -21.23
CA HIS A 446 17.31 3.32 -19.81
C HIS A 446 15.80 3.37 -19.52
N PRO A 447 15.36 3.02 -18.28
CA PRO A 447 13.95 3.12 -17.89
C PRO A 447 13.40 4.55 -17.99
N ILE A 448 12.22 4.71 -18.56
CA ILE A 448 11.46 5.97 -18.54
C ILE A 448 10.16 5.73 -17.81
N ILE A 449 9.88 6.54 -16.78
CA ILE A 449 8.67 6.44 -15.98
C ILE A 449 7.90 7.76 -16.04
N ILE A 450 6.69 7.70 -16.58
CA ILE A 450 5.79 8.84 -16.72
C ILE A 450 4.67 8.69 -15.71
N GLY A 451 4.51 9.64 -14.80
CA GLY A 451 3.45 9.65 -13.79
C GLY A 451 2.58 10.88 -13.87
N VAL A 452 1.28 10.66 -13.95
CA VAL A 452 0.28 11.73 -14.16
C VAL A 452 -0.77 11.69 -13.06
N ASP A 453 -0.87 12.75 -12.28
CA ASP A 453 -1.96 12.92 -11.32
C ASP A 453 -3.09 13.73 -11.95
N GLU A 454 -4.35 13.30 -11.76
CA GLU A 454 -5.58 13.84 -12.37
C GLU A 454 -5.58 13.76 -13.91
N CYS A 455 -5.22 12.57 -14.45
CA CYS A 455 -5.07 12.34 -15.89
C CYS A 455 -6.34 12.64 -16.72
N GLN A 456 -7.53 12.71 -16.10
CA GLN A 456 -8.76 13.10 -16.78
C GLN A 456 -8.67 14.51 -17.43
N LYS A 457 -7.82 15.38 -16.89
CA LYS A 457 -7.61 16.71 -17.47
C LYS A 457 -7.03 16.64 -18.87
N TRP A 458 -6.21 15.62 -19.16
CA TRP A 458 -5.71 15.38 -20.51
C TRP A 458 -6.81 14.87 -21.45
N PHE A 459 -7.53 13.83 -21.03
CA PHE A 459 -8.49 13.13 -21.90
C PHE A 459 -9.78 13.92 -22.12
N GLU A 460 -10.17 14.76 -21.15
CA GLU A 460 -11.34 15.63 -21.24
C GLU A 460 -11.03 16.98 -21.91
N HIS A 461 -9.76 17.23 -22.32
CA HIS A 461 -9.38 18.50 -22.95
C HIS A 461 -10.06 18.68 -24.30
N PRO A 462 -10.76 19.82 -24.54
CA PRO A 462 -11.59 19.99 -25.74
C PRO A 462 -10.83 19.87 -27.08
N GLN A 463 -9.59 20.35 -27.11
CA GLN A 463 -8.77 20.38 -28.33
C GLN A 463 -7.83 19.19 -28.42
N TYR A 464 -7.19 18.78 -27.32
CA TYR A 464 -6.09 17.83 -27.33
C TYR A 464 -6.45 16.44 -26.75
N GLY A 465 -7.69 16.25 -26.26
CA GLY A 465 -8.08 15.01 -25.57
C GLY A 465 -7.89 13.76 -26.42
N ALA A 466 -8.28 13.82 -27.70
CA ALA A 466 -8.11 12.68 -28.61
C ALA A 466 -6.63 12.34 -28.88
N GLU A 467 -5.77 13.37 -28.97
CA GLU A 467 -4.34 13.17 -29.19
C GLU A 467 -3.65 12.59 -27.94
N PHE A 468 -4.03 13.06 -26.74
CA PHE A 468 -3.60 12.46 -25.48
C PHE A 468 -4.00 10.98 -25.40
N GLU A 469 -5.24 10.64 -25.76
CA GLU A 469 -5.72 9.26 -25.76
C GLU A 469 -4.89 8.39 -26.72
N GLU A 470 -4.62 8.87 -27.94
CA GLU A 470 -3.83 8.15 -28.94
C GLU A 470 -2.42 7.86 -28.42
N HIS A 471 -1.71 8.88 -27.90
CA HIS A 471 -0.34 8.75 -27.42
C HIS A 471 -0.26 7.86 -26.18
N CYS A 472 -1.13 8.08 -25.19
CA CYS A 472 -1.18 7.25 -23.99
C CYS A 472 -1.54 5.79 -24.31
N THR A 473 -2.45 5.55 -25.26
CA THR A 473 -2.81 4.20 -25.69
C THR A 473 -1.61 3.47 -26.33
N ASP A 474 -0.83 4.14 -27.18
CA ASP A 474 0.37 3.56 -27.79
C ASP A 474 1.44 3.27 -26.72
N LEU A 475 1.65 4.20 -25.77
CA LEU A 475 2.56 4.03 -24.66
C LEU A 475 2.17 2.86 -23.74
N VAL A 476 0.90 2.73 -23.39
CA VAL A 476 0.42 1.63 -22.53
C VAL A 476 0.58 0.27 -23.20
N LYS A 477 0.33 0.19 -24.52
CA LYS A 477 0.43 -1.07 -25.30
C LYS A 477 1.87 -1.50 -25.55
N ARG A 478 2.74 -0.59 -25.93
CA ARG A 478 4.08 -0.89 -26.45
C ARG A 478 5.21 -0.51 -25.51
N GLY A 479 4.99 0.52 -24.67
CA GLY A 479 5.97 1.05 -23.72
C GLY A 479 6.58 -0.01 -22.83
N PRO A 480 5.79 -0.90 -22.21
CA PRO A 480 6.31 -1.92 -21.28
C PRO A 480 7.47 -2.74 -21.84
N ALA A 481 7.35 -3.27 -23.04
CA ALA A 481 8.44 -4.04 -23.68
C ALA A 481 9.66 -3.17 -24.04
N LEU A 482 9.45 -1.88 -24.24
CA LEU A 482 10.47 -0.91 -24.68
C LEU A 482 11.08 -0.10 -23.51
N GLY A 483 10.77 -0.46 -22.27
CA GLY A 483 11.32 0.19 -21.09
C GLY A 483 10.69 1.55 -20.75
N ILE A 484 9.45 1.79 -21.18
CA ILE A 484 8.66 3.00 -20.88
C ILE A 484 7.42 2.59 -20.11
N THR A 485 7.26 3.10 -18.89
CA THR A 485 6.11 2.84 -18.01
C THR A 485 5.26 4.10 -17.87
N LEU A 486 3.97 4.00 -18.16
CA LEU A 486 2.99 5.05 -17.93
C LEU A 486 2.11 4.73 -16.72
N LEU A 487 2.04 5.66 -15.78
CA LEU A 487 1.24 5.59 -14.54
C LEU A 487 0.20 6.70 -14.54
N LEU A 488 -1.07 6.34 -14.61
CA LEU A 488 -2.19 7.27 -14.67
C LEU A 488 -3.00 7.21 -13.38
N ALA A 489 -3.22 8.36 -12.76
CA ALA A 489 -4.01 8.48 -11.54
C ALA A 489 -5.21 9.39 -11.75
N THR A 490 -6.42 8.93 -11.35
CA THR A 490 -7.67 9.68 -11.52
C THR A 490 -8.58 9.56 -10.30
N GLN A 491 -9.34 10.60 -10.02
CA GLN A 491 -10.42 10.59 -9.02
C GLN A 491 -11.78 10.22 -9.63
N ARG A 492 -11.88 10.21 -10.94
CA ARG A 492 -13.10 9.89 -11.69
C ARG A 492 -12.82 8.76 -12.68
N PRO A 493 -12.78 7.50 -12.23
CA PRO A 493 -12.51 6.38 -13.13
C PRO A 493 -13.77 5.99 -13.92
N ASP A 494 -14.17 6.83 -14.86
CA ASP A 494 -15.21 6.57 -15.85
C ASP A 494 -14.61 6.56 -17.28
N SER A 495 -15.41 6.21 -18.28
CA SER A 495 -14.91 6.03 -19.65
C SER A 495 -14.49 7.33 -20.35
N LYS A 496 -14.89 8.50 -19.84
CA LYS A 496 -14.44 9.80 -20.36
C LYS A 496 -13.11 10.22 -19.73
N SER A 497 -13.01 10.02 -18.43
CA SER A 497 -11.85 10.40 -17.64
C SER A 497 -10.67 9.42 -17.79
N LEU A 498 -10.95 8.17 -18.15
CA LEU A 498 -9.98 7.12 -18.38
C LEU A 498 -10.43 6.27 -19.58
N PRO A 499 -9.93 6.54 -20.79
CA PRO A 499 -10.33 5.81 -21.99
C PRO A 499 -10.22 4.29 -21.86
N THR A 500 -11.21 3.58 -22.39
CA THR A 500 -11.29 2.12 -22.27
C THR A 500 -10.09 1.41 -22.90
N ALA A 501 -9.55 1.95 -24.00
CA ALA A 501 -8.36 1.42 -24.65
C ALA A 501 -7.12 1.44 -23.73
N ILE A 502 -7.00 2.43 -22.88
CA ILE A 502 -5.93 2.55 -21.89
C ILE A 502 -6.21 1.60 -20.73
N SER A 503 -7.43 1.66 -20.16
CA SER A 503 -7.79 0.80 -19.03
C SER A 503 -7.67 -0.69 -19.36
N ALA A 504 -8.07 -1.12 -20.55
CA ALA A 504 -7.99 -2.52 -20.95
C ALA A 504 -6.56 -3.05 -21.05
N ASN A 505 -5.58 -2.20 -21.34
CA ASN A 505 -4.18 -2.59 -21.55
C ASN A 505 -3.27 -2.33 -20.35
N ALA A 506 -3.74 -1.64 -19.31
CA ALA A 506 -2.96 -1.47 -18.09
C ALA A 506 -2.85 -2.80 -17.33
N THR A 507 -1.62 -3.17 -16.94
CA THR A 507 -1.32 -4.46 -16.32
C THR A 507 -1.31 -4.39 -14.80
N VAL A 508 -0.92 -3.26 -14.23
CA VAL A 508 -0.89 -3.05 -12.78
C VAL A 508 -1.96 -2.04 -12.37
N ARG A 509 -2.72 -2.38 -11.35
CA ARG A 509 -3.91 -1.62 -10.98
C ARG A 509 -4.02 -1.46 -9.48
N TRP A 510 -4.25 -0.22 -9.04
CA TRP A 510 -4.51 0.12 -7.64
C TRP A 510 -5.85 0.82 -7.54
N CYS A 511 -6.79 0.20 -6.87
CA CYS A 511 -8.09 0.79 -6.60
C CYS A 511 -8.25 1.01 -5.10
N LEU A 512 -8.11 2.25 -4.67
CA LEU A 512 -8.51 2.67 -3.34
C LEU A 512 -10.04 2.74 -3.30
N LYS A 513 -10.64 3.34 -2.25
CA LYS A 513 -12.08 3.46 -2.20
C LYS A 513 -12.64 4.15 -3.46
N VAL A 514 -13.65 3.54 -4.05
CA VAL A 514 -14.54 4.09 -5.10
C VAL A 514 -15.99 4.00 -4.65
N MET A 515 -16.93 4.61 -5.38
CA MET A 515 -18.33 4.66 -4.95
C MET A 515 -19.15 3.49 -5.47
N GLY A 516 -18.93 3.06 -6.70
CA GLY A 516 -19.79 2.10 -7.37
C GLY A 516 -19.05 0.97 -8.09
N GLN A 517 -19.85 0.15 -8.78
CA GLN A 517 -19.35 -0.97 -9.58
C GLN A 517 -18.64 -0.48 -10.84
N ILE A 518 -19.14 0.56 -11.48
CA ILE A 518 -18.59 1.06 -12.76
C ILE A 518 -17.16 1.52 -12.55
N GLU A 519 -16.93 2.36 -11.54
CA GLU A 519 -15.61 2.87 -11.20
C GLU A 519 -14.66 1.74 -10.76
N ASN A 520 -15.19 0.75 -10.03
CA ASN A 520 -14.44 -0.42 -9.61
C ASN A 520 -13.93 -1.22 -10.82
N ASP A 521 -14.83 -1.55 -11.74
CA ASP A 521 -14.51 -2.36 -12.92
C ASP A 521 -13.66 -1.57 -13.93
N MET A 522 -13.77 -0.26 -13.96
CA MET A 522 -12.93 0.61 -14.79
C MET A 522 -11.46 0.58 -14.34
N VAL A 523 -11.21 0.57 -13.04
CA VAL A 523 -9.85 0.51 -12.49
C VAL A 523 -9.34 -0.94 -12.44
N LEU A 524 -10.11 -1.87 -11.88
CA LEU A 524 -9.65 -3.24 -11.58
C LEU A 524 -9.87 -4.23 -12.74
N GLY A 525 -10.48 -3.77 -13.81
CA GLY A 525 -10.82 -4.56 -14.99
C GLY A 525 -12.25 -5.10 -14.96
N THR A 526 -12.81 -5.26 -16.14
CA THR A 526 -14.20 -5.68 -16.37
C THR A 526 -14.55 -6.93 -15.60
N GLY A 527 -15.67 -6.91 -14.89
CA GLY A 527 -16.20 -8.03 -14.11
C GLY A 527 -15.48 -8.30 -12.78
N SER A 528 -14.52 -7.46 -12.38
CA SER A 528 -13.83 -7.59 -11.08
C SER A 528 -14.79 -7.51 -9.92
N TYR A 529 -15.77 -6.60 -10.00
CA TYR A 529 -16.83 -6.48 -9.00
C TYR A 529 -17.60 -7.78 -8.80
N LYS A 530 -18.00 -8.44 -9.90
CA LYS A 530 -18.73 -9.74 -9.86
C LYS A 530 -17.88 -10.87 -9.29
N ARG A 531 -16.55 -10.82 -9.48
CA ARG A 531 -15.60 -11.78 -8.90
C ARG A 531 -15.29 -11.52 -7.43
N GLY A 532 -15.93 -10.52 -6.79
CA GLY A 532 -15.73 -10.21 -5.38
C GLY A 532 -14.58 -9.24 -5.09
N ILE A 533 -13.95 -8.67 -6.10
CA ILE A 533 -12.88 -7.66 -5.94
C ILE A 533 -13.56 -6.28 -5.90
N ARG A 534 -13.84 -5.79 -4.68
CA ARG A 534 -14.79 -4.69 -4.46
C ARG A 534 -14.18 -3.56 -3.64
N ALA A 535 -13.63 -2.57 -4.29
CA ALA A 535 -13.02 -1.39 -3.66
C ALA A 535 -14.05 -0.43 -3.05
N ASN A 536 -15.32 -0.49 -3.47
CA ASN A 536 -16.40 0.29 -2.86
C ASN A 536 -16.70 -0.14 -1.41
N THR A 537 -16.33 -1.38 -1.01
CA THR A 537 -16.50 -1.88 0.36
C THR A 537 -15.43 -1.36 1.34
N LEU A 538 -14.40 -0.68 0.84
CA LEU A 538 -13.42 0.00 1.70
C LEU A 538 -14.11 1.15 2.44
N ALA A 539 -13.78 1.33 3.73
CA ALA A 539 -14.32 2.40 4.55
C ALA A 539 -13.59 3.73 4.29
N TRP A 540 -14.20 4.86 4.65
CA TRP A 540 -13.53 6.17 4.60
C TRP A 540 -12.31 6.28 5.52
N ALA A 541 -12.25 5.43 6.55
CA ALA A 541 -11.10 5.31 7.45
C ALA A 541 -9.91 4.57 6.82
N ASP A 542 -10.15 3.78 5.75
CA ASP A 542 -9.15 2.92 5.09
C ASP A 542 -8.24 3.71 4.12
N LYS A 543 -7.79 4.90 4.53
CA LYS A 543 -6.91 5.74 3.72
C LYS A 543 -5.59 5.02 3.43
N GLY A 544 -5.22 4.99 2.15
CA GLY A 544 -4.02 4.31 1.69
C GLY A 544 -4.16 2.78 1.60
N ILE A 545 -5.35 2.23 1.88
CA ILE A 545 -5.66 0.83 1.62
C ILE A 545 -6.28 0.72 0.23
N ALA A 546 -5.82 -0.25 -0.55
CA ALA A 546 -6.24 -0.46 -1.93
C ALA A 546 -6.43 -1.95 -2.24
N TRP A 547 -7.31 -2.25 -3.15
CA TRP A 547 -7.20 -3.45 -3.95
C TRP A 547 -6.09 -3.27 -4.97
N PHE A 548 -5.20 -4.22 -5.01
CA PHE A 548 -4.03 -4.25 -5.88
C PHE A 548 -4.07 -5.48 -6.78
N VAL A 549 -3.92 -5.26 -8.08
CA VAL A 549 -3.74 -6.28 -9.09
C VAL A 549 -2.36 -6.06 -9.70
N GLY A 550 -1.44 -6.98 -9.47
CA GLY A 550 -0.12 -7.00 -10.08
C GLY A 550 -0.10 -7.83 -11.34
N GLU A 551 1.00 -7.80 -12.07
CA GLU A 551 1.20 -8.63 -13.25
C GLU A 551 1.20 -10.13 -12.85
N GLY A 552 0.28 -10.90 -13.42
CA GLY A 552 0.14 -12.34 -13.17
C GLY A 552 -0.20 -12.72 -11.73
N ALA A 553 -0.67 -11.77 -10.90
CA ALA A 553 -1.00 -12.01 -9.52
C ALA A 553 -2.50 -11.82 -9.26
N ASP A 554 -3.03 -12.61 -8.32
CA ASP A 554 -4.38 -12.43 -7.82
C ASP A 554 -4.57 -11.08 -7.14
N ALA A 555 -5.77 -10.54 -7.29
CA ALA A 555 -6.16 -9.32 -6.60
C ALA A 555 -6.06 -9.51 -5.08
N ARG A 556 -5.37 -8.58 -4.42
CA ARG A 556 -5.18 -8.59 -2.97
C ARG A 556 -5.35 -7.21 -2.36
N ILE A 557 -5.66 -7.21 -1.08
CA ILE A 557 -5.72 -5.97 -0.33
C ILE A 557 -4.33 -5.62 0.18
N VAL A 558 -3.95 -4.36 -0.02
CA VAL A 558 -2.66 -3.82 0.39
C VAL A 558 -2.84 -2.50 1.10
N ARG A 559 -1.97 -2.22 2.05
CA ARG A 559 -1.82 -0.90 2.65
C ARG A 559 -0.53 -0.28 2.15
N CYS A 560 -0.65 0.75 1.33
CA CYS A 560 0.48 1.46 0.76
C CYS A 560 1.32 2.15 1.84
N VAL A 561 2.62 2.22 1.63
CA VAL A 561 3.51 2.96 2.53
C VAL A 561 3.16 4.45 2.48
N LYS A 562 3.00 5.05 3.66
CA LYS A 562 2.80 6.50 3.75
C LYS A 562 4.16 7.20 3.84
N VAL A 563 4.54 7.87 2.75
CA VAL A 563 5.65 8.83 2.74
C VAL A 563 5.02 10.22 2.78
N ASP A 564 5.11 10.91 3.91
CA ASP A 564 4.60 12.28 4.06
C ASP A 564 5.47 13.28 3.29
N ALA A 565 5.07 14.55 3.24
CA ALA A 565 5.78 15.55 2.45
C ALA A 565 7.23 15.76 2.93
N PRO A 566 7.51 15.94 4.24
CA PRO A 566 8.89 16.06 4.71
C PRO A 566 9.77 14.85 4.40
N ALA A 567 9.22 13.63 4.51
CA ALA A 567 9.95 12.40 4.17
C ALA A 567 10.19 12.27 2.66
N ALA A 568 9.22 12.71 1.84
CA ALA A 568 9.36 12.74 0.38
C ALA A 568 10.44 13.72 -0.06
N ASP A 569 10.49 14.92 0.54
CA ASP A 569 11.54 15.92 0.28
C ASP A 569 12.92 15.40 0.67
N ALA A 570 13.05 14.81 1.86
CA ALA A 570 14.31 14.22 2.32
C ALA A 570 14.78 13.08 1.42
N LEU A 571 13.85 12.22 0.96
CA LEU A 571 14.15 11.15 0.02
C LEU A 571 14.56 11.69 -1.35
N ALA A 572 13.82 12.66 -1.88
CA ALA A 572 14.15 13.29 -3.15
C ALA A 572 15.52 13.99 -3.12
N LEU A 573 15.85 14.66 -2.02
CA LEU A 573 17.19 15.25 -1.82
C LEU A 573 18.28 14.17 -1.79
N ARG A 574 18.06 13.06 -1.10
CA ARG A 574 18.99 11.93 -1.08
C ARG A 574 19.21 11.37 -2.50
N VAL A 575 18.12 11.18 -3.25
CA VAL A 575 18.19 10.69 -4.63
C VAL A 575 18.93 11.69 -5.52
N TYR A 576 18.65 12.98 -5.39
CA TYR A 576 19.38 14.04 -6.11
C TYR A 576 20.88 13.94 -5.90
N GLU A 577 21.33 13.83 -4.64
CA GLU A 577 22.74 13.68 -4.31
C GLU A 577 23.36 12.38 -4.88
N LEU A 578 22.61 11.28 -4.85
CA LEU A 578 23.07 10.02 -5.46
C LEU A 578 23.23 10.15 -6.97
N ARG A 579 22.24 10.72 -7.68
CA ARG A 579 22.27 10.92 -9.14
C ARG A 579 23.31 11.91 -9.56
N LYS A 580 23.49 13.01 -8.79
CA LYS A 580 24.53 14.01 -9.03
C LYS A 580 25.93 13.40 -8.97
N ARG A 581 26.22 12.60 -7.93
CA ARG A 581 27.51 11.88 -7.79
C ARG A 581 27.74 10.86 -8.91
N ALA A 582 26.67 10.22 -9.39
CA ALA A 582 26.74 9.25 -10.48
C ALA A 582 26.76 9.89 -11.88
N GLY A 583 26.59 11.21 -12.01
CA GLY A 583 26.45 11.89 -13.30
C GLY A 583 25.20 11.43 -14.08
N MET A 584 24.07 11.22 -13.34
CA MET A 584 22.81 10.67 -13.88
C MET A 584 21.63 11.63 -13.70
N LEU A 585 21.89 12.91 -13.47
CA LEU A 585 20.85 13.95 -13.57
C LEU A 585 20.61 14.26 -15.05
N THR A 586 19.38 14.56 -15.42
CA THR A 586 18.95 14.89 -16.79
C THR A 586 17.88 15.97 -16.77
N GLY A 587 17.74 16.71 -17.87
CA GLY A 587 16.67 17.67 -18.10
C GLY A 587 16.56 18.76 -17.03
N GLN A 588 15.36 19.00 -16.53
CA GLN A 588 15.10 20.05 -15.54
C GLN A 588 15.92 19.90 -14.24
N ALA A 589 16.25 18.67 -13.83
CA ALA A 589 17.11 18.45 -12.66
C ALA A 589 18.54 18.97 -12.85
N LEU A 590 19.00 19.15 -14.11
CA LEU A 590 20.25 19.84 -14.47
C LEU A 590 20.08 21.35 -14.67
N GLY A 591 18.83 21.86 -14.65
CA GLY A 591 18.52 23.25 -15.01
C GLY A 591 18.37 23.46 -16.51
N GLU A 592 18.21 22.39 -17.30
CA GLU A 592 17.96 22.46 -18.73
C GLU A 592 16.49 22.82 -18.98
N ASP A 593 16.23 23.77 -19.86
CA ASP A 593 14.88 23.99 -20.39
C ASP A 593 14.62 22.96 -21.49
N THR A 594 14.00 21.85 -21.08
CA THR A 594 13.77 20.68 -21.97
C THR A 594 12.87 21.01 -23.17
N VAL A 595 12.02 22.02 -23.07
CA VAL A 595 11.18 22.47 -24.22
C VAL A 595 12.02 23.33 -25.16
N ALA A 596 12.81 24.25 -24.62
CA ALA A 596 13.72 25.05 -25.42
C ALA A 596 14.81 24.18 -26.10
N ALA A 597 15.32 23.15 -25.38
CA ALA A 597 16.28 22.21 -25.94
C ALA A 597 15.66 21.35 -27.06
N SER A 598 14.41 20.92 -26.93
CA SER A 598 13.68 20.19 -27.99
C SER A 598 13.39 21.07 -29.20
N ALA A 599 13.02 22.34 -28.97
CA ALA A 599 12.85 23.33 -30.03
C ALA A 599 14.18 23.69 -30.70
N ALA A 600 15.29 23.69 -29.96
CA ALA A 600 16.65 23.97 -30.46
C ALA A 600 17.27 22.75 -31.18
N SER A 601 16.69 21.58 -31.07
CA SER A 601 17.23 20.37 -31.70
C SER A 601 16.92 20.23 -33.19
N TYR A 602 16.12 21.14 -33.77
CA TYR A 602 15.93 21.18 -35.21
C TYR A 602 16.95 22.14 -35.85
N ASP A 603 17.59 21.66 -36.88
CA ASP A 603 18.50 22.45 -37.67
C ASP A 603 17.81 22.88 -38.96
N LEU A 604 17.39 24.15 -38.97
CA LEU A 604 16.67 24.73 -40.12
C LEU A 604 17.45 24.57 -41.44
N LEU A 605 18.77 24.69 -41.42
CA LEU A 605 19.57 24.58 -42.65
C LEU A 605 19.59 23.13 -43.16
N THR A 606 19.75 22.16 -42.27
CA THR A 606 19.68 20.73 -42.63
C THR A 606 18.27 20.31 -43.08
N ASP A 607 17.24 20.81 -42.41
CA ASP A 607 15.85 20.56 -42.78
C ASP A 607 15.50 21.20 -44.11
N LEU A 608 16.02 22.40 -44.42
CA LEU A 608 15.88 23.06 -45.72
C LEU A 608 16.55 22.26 -46.88
N VAL A 609 17.73 21.70 -46.63
CA VAL A 609 18.39 20.84 -47.62
C VAL A 609 17.54 19.62 -47.93
N SER A 610 16.90 19.05 -46.91
CA SER A 610 16.00 17.88 -47.03
C SER A 610 14.67 18.24 -47.68
N ALA A 611 14.13 19.43 -47.45
CA ALA A 611 12.88 19.93 -48.03
C ALA A 611 13.04 20.41 -49.45
N LEU A 612 14.22 20.78 -49.88
CA LEU A 612 14.47 21.16 -51.26
C LEU A 612 14.41 19.93 -52.21
N PRO A 613 13.63 19.96 -53.29
CA PRO A 613 13.47 18.83 -54.19
C PRO A 613 14.81 18.35 -54.77
N PRO A 614 15.12 17.04 -54.72
CA PRO A 614 16.34 16.54 -55.34
C PRO A 614 16.36 16.86 -56.84
N GLY A 615 17.51 17.37 -57.34
CA GLY A 615 17.68 17.72 -58.73
C GLY A 615 17.15 19.10 -59.17
N LYS A 616 16.45 19.85 -58.31
CA LYS A 616 16.05 21.24 -58.63
C LYS A 616 17.02 22.24 -57.99
N ALA A 617 17.55 23.15 -58.82
CA ALA A 617 18.44 24.20 -58.35
C ALA A 617 17.73 25.30 -57.50
N LYS A 618 16.41 25.43 -57.67
CA LYS A 618 15.56 26.42 -56.97
C LYS A 618 14.19 25.83 -56.72
N ALA A 619 13.54 26.25 -55.62
CA ALA A 619 12.18 25.88 -55.29
C ALA A 619 11.41 27.09 -54.70
N TRP A 620 10.08 27.10 -54.89
CA TRP A 620 9.20 28.14 -54.33
C TRP A 620 9.14 28.03 -52.81
N SER A 621 9.03 29.15 -52.14
CA SER A 621 8.89 29.19 -50.67
C SER A 621 7.66 28.41 -50.17
N GLU A 622 6.57 28.43 -50.92
CA GLU A 622 5.33 27.68 -50.65
C GLU A 622 5.59 26.16 -50.64
N ASP A 623 6.28 25.65 -51.68
CA ASP A 623 6.63 24.22 -51.77
C ASP A 623 7.61 23.80 -50.67
N ILE A 624 8.53 24.67 -50.31
CA ILE A 624 9.50 24.43 -49.26
C ILE A 624 8.78 24.36 -47.91
N VAL A 625 7.86 25.30 -47.62
CA VAL A 625 7.09 25.31 -46.34
C VAL A 625 6.21 24.07 -46.27
N THR A 626 5.52 23.65 -47.34
CA THR A 626 4.72 22.43 -47.32
C THR A 626 5.59 21.20 -47.02
N ARG A 627 6.76 21.07 -47.58
CA ARG A 627 7.67 19.96 -47.32
C ARG A 627 8.34 20.01 -45.96
N LEU A 628 8.62 21.19 -45.45
CA LEU A 628 9.06 21.36 -44.07
C LEU A 628 7.96 20.95 -43.08
N ALA A 629 6.71 21.30 -43.36
CA ALA A 629 5.55 20.89 -42.56
C ALA A 629 5.33 19.36 -42.62
N GLU A 630 5.60 18.70 -43.78
CA GLU A 630 5.61 17.24 -43.91
C GLU A 630 6.78 16.61 -43.12
N LEU A 631 7.94 17.25 -43.13
CA LEU A 631 9.14 16.74 -42.46
C LEU A 631 9.04 16.85 -40.94
N ARG A 632 8.58 18.01 -40.43
CA ARG A 632 8.39 18.29 -38.99
C ARG A 632 7.11 19.09 -38.79
N PRO A 633 5.94 18.44 -38.71
CA PRO A 633 4.66 19.15 -38.53
C PRO A 633 4.61 20.00 -37.26
N GLU A 634 5.26 19.53 -36.20
CA GLU A 634 5.34 20.18 -34.88
C GLU A 634 6.10 21.52 -34.91
N VAL A 635 7.04 21.70 -35.84
CA VAL A 635 7.87 22.91 -35.95
C VAL A 635 7.37 23.82 -37.07
N TYR A 636 7.07 23.24 -38.24
CA TYR A 636 6.82 23.98 -39.46
C TYR A 636 5.36 23.94 -39.89
N GLY A 637 4.47 23.22 -39.18
CA GLY A 637 3.09 22.96 -39.58
C GLY A 637 2.23 24.22 -39.79
N GLN A 638 2.58 25.33 -39.16
CA GLN A 638 1.89 26.62 -39.34
C GLN A 638 2.73 27.69 -40.02
N TRP A 639 3.88 27.32 -40.58
CA TRP A 639 4.74 28.30 -41.21
C TRP A 639 4.12 28.83 -42.51
N THR A 640 4.34 30.13 -42.73
CA THR A 640 4.01 30.81 -43.96
C THR A 640 5.29 31.10 -44.76
N PRO A 641 5.20 31.36 -46.07
CA PRO A 641 6.35 31.78 -46.88
C PRO A 641 7.08 33.03 -46.30
N GLU A 642 6.36 33.91 -45.65
CA GLU A 642 6.91 35.10 -44.98
C GLU A 642 7.72 34.72 -43.73
N GLN A 643 7.20 33.79 -42.96
CA GLN A 643 7.91 33.26 -41.78
C GLN A 643 9.17 32.52 -42.18
N LEU A 644 9.12 31.72 -43.24
CA LEU A 644 10.32 31.10 -43.83
C LEU A 644 11.35 32.17 -44.24
N ALA A 645 10.91 33.21 -44.95
CA ALA A 645 11.80 34.28 -45.39
C ALA A 645 12.43 35.04 -44.20
N ALA A 646 11.72 35.20 -43.10
CA ALA A 646 12.24 35.80 -41.87
C ALA A 646 13.27 34.88 -41.18
N ALA A 647 12.95 33.56 -41.04
CA ALA A 647 13.77 32.59 -40.36
C ALA A 647 15.13 32.33 -41.06
N VAL A 648 15.22 32.46 -42.36
CA VAL A 648 16.45 32.24 -43.14
C VAL A 648 17.40 33.49 -43.15
N LYS A 649 16.88 34.67 -42.78
CA LYS A 649 17.68 35.92 -42.77
C LYS A 649 18.94 35.86 -41.88
N PRO A 650 18.90 35.32 -40.67
CA PRO A 650 20.09 35.22 -39.82
C PRO A 650 21.24 34.40 -40.46
N TYR A 651 20.91 33.50 -41.38
CA TYR A 651 21.87 32.67 -42.13
C TYR A 651 22.38 33.34 -43.41
N GLY A 652 22.11 34.61 -43.61
CA GLY A 652 22.49 35.33 -44.81
C GLY A 652 21.69 35.01 -46.08
N LEU A 653 20.69 34.12 -45.94
CA LEU A 653 19.89 33.67 -47.11
C LEU A 653 18.83 34.72 -47.49
N ARG A 654 18.69 34.96 -48.77
CA ARG A 654 17.66 35.85 -49.36
C ARG A 654 16.77 35.09 -50.31
N THR A 655 15.47 35.38 -50.23
CA THR A 655 14.52 34.82 -51.24
C THR A 655 14.76 35.45 -52.59
N VAL A 656 14.77 34.67 -53.63
CA VAL A 656 14.96 35.06 -55.06
C VAL A 656 13.69 34.77 -55.84
N GLN A 657 13.57 35.44 -57.01
CA GLN A 657 12.49 35.10 -57.97
C GLN A 657 12.80 33.76 -58.61
N VAL A 658 11.84 32.86 -58.56
CA VAL A 658 11.92 31.50 -59.14
C VAL A 658 10.76 31.30 -60.09
N TRP A 659 11.10 31.06 -61.35
CA TRP A 659 10.12 30.72 -62.37
C TRP A 659 9.80 29.22 -62.28
N GLY A 660 8.54 28.85 -62.34
CA GLY A 660 8.06 27.45 -62.29
C GLY A 660 6.66 27.34 -62.84
N THR A 661 6.13 26.11 -62.89
CA THR A 661 4.78 25.82 -63.39
C THR A 661 3.91 25.29 -62.25
N ALA A 662 2.76 25.93 -62.02
CA ALA A 662 1.69 25.45 -61.15
C ALA A 662 0.41 25.36 -61.98
N ASP A 663 -0.31 24.25 -61.88
CA ASP A 663 -1.57 23.96 -62.57
C ASP A 663 -1.49 24.19 -64.10
N GLY A 664 -0.36 23.83 -64.70
CA GLY A 664 -0.11 23.98 -66.12
C GLY A 664 0.17 25.43 -66.58
N LYS A 665 0.24 26.41 -65.67
CA LYS A 665 0.56 27.82 -66.01
C LYS A 665 1.90 28.22 -65.43
N GLY A 666 2.73 28.89 -66.23
CA GLY A 666 4.01 29.48 -65.76
C GLY A 666 3.77 30.61 -64.75
N ALA A 667 4.45 30.58 -63.64
CA ALA A 667 4.38 31.64 -62.61
C ALA A 667 5.78 31.94 -62.05
N ASN A 668 5.98 33.21 -61.68
CA ASN A 668 7.21 33.65 -61.04
C ASN A 668 6.91 33.98 -59.61
N ARG A 669 7.46 33.18 -58.66
CA ARG A 669 7.19 33.32 -57.23
C ARG A 669 8.52 33.41 -56.47
N ARG A 670 8.46 33.88 -55.19
CA ARG A 670 9.63 33.89 -54.32
C ARG A 670 10.00 32.49 -53.89
N GLY A 671 11.29 32.18 -53.80
CA GLY A 671 11.83 30.90 -53.40
C GLY A 671 13.27 30.96 -52.97
N LEU A 672 13.89 29.82 -52.70
CA LEU A 672 15.29 29.69 -52.32
C LEU A 672 16.11 28.93 -53.39
N ARG A 673 17.38 29.24 -53.49
CA ARG A 673 18.35 28.46 -54.27
C ARG A 673 18.95 27.38 -53.39
N ARG A 674 19.10 26.19 -53.89
CA ARG A 674 19.73 25.07 -53.20
C ARG A 674 21.21 25.36 -52.88
N GLU A 675 21.91 25.97 -53.81
CA GLU A 675 23.32 26.35 -53.63
C GLU A 675 23.53 27.31 -52.46
N ASP A 676 22.67 28.34 -52.34
CA ASP A 676 22.75 29.30 -51.25
C ASP A 676 22.56 28.62 -49.89
N VAL A 677 21.63 27.68 -49.78
CA VAL A 677 21.38 26.92 -48.58
C VAL A 677 22.52 25.97 -48.20
N LEU A 678 23.13 25.32 -49.22
CA LEU A 678 24.29 24.44 -49.01
C LEU A 678 25.53 25.24 -48.60
N ASN A 679 25.76 26.43 -49.19
CA ASN A 679 26.83 27.31 -48.79
C ASN A 679 26.68 27.81 -47.36
N ALA A 680 25.48 28.24 -46.96
CA ALA A 680 25.19 28.65 -45.60
C ALA A 680 25.39 27.51 -44.59
N LEU A 681 25.05 26.28 -44.95
CA LEU A 681 25.32 25.11 -44.12
C LEU A 681 26.83 24.83 -44.00
N ALA A 682 27.55 24.89 -45.09
CA ALA A 682 29.01 24.71 -45.11
C ALA A 682 29.79 25.81 -44.36
N GLU A 683 29.37 27.08 -44.44
CA GLU A 683 29.92 28.18 -43.65
C GLU A 683 29.72 27.99 -42.17
N ARG A 684 28.56 27.56 -41.77
CA ARG A 684 28.26 27.26 -40.36
C ARG A 684 29.14 26.10 -39.84
N ASP A 685 29.18 24.98 -40.58
CA ASP A 685 29.90 23.77 -40.15
C ASP A 685 31.41 23.95 -40.27
N GLY A 686 31.93 24.77 -41.22
CA GLY A 686 33.32 25.14 -41.33
C GLY A 686 33.82 26.15 -40.26
N GLY A 687 32.91 26.97 -39.74
CA GLY A 687 33.18 27.86 -38.60
C GLY A 687 33.32 27.17 -37.24
N THR A 688 32.71 26.02 -37.08
CA THR A 688 32.77 25.21 -35.83
C THR A 688 34.03 24.35 -35.74
N ALA A 689 34.77 24.16 -36.82
CA ALA A 689 36.05 23.42 -36.83
C ALA A 689 37.29 24.35 -36.53
N ALA A 690 37.10 25.66 -36.39
CA ALA A 690 38.14 26.64 -36.14
C ALA A 690 38.02 27.41 -34.80
N ALA A 691 37.08 27.00 -33.93
CA ALA A 691 36.92 27.44 -32.55
C ALA A 691 36.98 26.23 -31.59
#